data_544fb051bdb72498f270cd4fea626894
#
_entry.id   544fb051bdb72498f270cd4fea626894
#
_cell.length_a   1.000
_cell.length_b   1.000
_cell.length_c   1.000
_cell.angle_alpha   90.00
_cell.angle_beta   90.00
_cell.angle_gamma   90.00
#
_symmetry.space_group_name_H-M   'P 1'
#
loop_
_entity.id
_entity.type
_entity.pdbx_description
1 polymer ?
#
loop_
_entity_poly.entity_id
_entity_poly.type
_entity_poly.pdbx_seq_one_letter_code
_entity_poly.pdbx_strand_id
1 'polypeptide(L)'
;MSLWRGFLIWLVLATAVSAQALSDDDYATWVTTATRAESVLETDRASEKALDALRTQVAGWRDQFLAAQSTNKDRITALRSQLATLPPVPDGEGTSDPLADRRAELNNQINTLMAPVVRAEEAYSRADSIVREIDRKVLERRTDTVLEMGPSALVPDHWGKALSAYLGAISVVTAETATKWALPTVQAEIRTALPSLVVVALFVLGVFVWGTVAARKIATAARPLLKSAYVCGFAANATVGVARYAVVWMFVQRLADVPIWGLRGAQLLEAVPSVVMVILAAQFILAMRAISTSPTLQNFPSDDRLAVSSLVTFGAVIFAVALFDRALMRVFAFDTQVGAVAAFVLVCLASLVLYRFAGHLRAAPTEDGARATNVTSVLARITGRLLRFASFVAPVLALIGFTNLSIVFVFPMIATIGLIYAIFIVQELLIEIYKTIAGGAQTAADGLLPVLINFSVVMASMPVFALIWGARVANLTEIWTQFKDGISIGGTQISPLDFMTFVMVFTIGYGATRLIQSALKGTVLPKTKLDLGAQNAIVSGFGYVGVFLAAMAAISSTGLDLSSLAIVAGALSVGIGFGLQNIVSNFVSGIILLIERPVSQGDWIEVGGKMGYVRDISVRSTRIETFDRTDVIIPNADLVSGVVTNWTRGNTVGRLIVPVGVAYGTDTRKVEQILAEIASNQSMIVLNPPPSVVFQGFGADSLDFEIRAILHDVNYMNVVKSEINHQIAERFVQEGIEIPFAQRDIYIKNIDELKK
;
A
#
# COMPACT_ATOMS: atom_id res chain seq x y z
N MET A 1 -6.09 -22.07 -7.39
CA MET A 1 -7.05 -21.38 -6.48
C MET A 1 -7.09 -21.92 -5.04
N SER A 2 -6.68 -23.15 -4.76
CA SER A 2 -6.68 -23.74 -3.40
C SER A 2 -5.52 -23.26 -2.50
N LEU A 3 -4.34 -23.03 -3.05
CA LEU A 3 -3.16 -22.56 -2.31
C LEU A 3 -3.30 -21.11 -1.80
N TRP A 4 -3.99 -20.24 -2.54
CA TRP A 4 -4.27 -18.86 -2.15
C TRP A 4 -5.29 -18.76 -1.00
N ARG A 5 -6.27 -19.69 -0.95
CA ARG A 5 -7.21 -19.76 0.17
C ARG A 5 -6.55 -20.26 1.45
N GLY A 6 -5.62 -21.20 1.35
CA GLY A 6 -4.82 -21.67 2.49
C GLY A 6 -3.91 -20.57 3.06
N PHE A 7 -3.28 -19.77 2.20
CA PHE A 7 -2.43 -18.64 2.62
C PHE A 7 -3.22 -17.52 3.28
N LEU A 8 -4.41 -17.18 2.76
CA LEU A 8 -5.30 -16.18 3.37
C LEU A 8 -5.85 -16.64 4.73
N ILE A 9 -6.21 -17.91 4.87
CA ILE A 9 -6.68 -18.48 6.15
C ILE A 9 -5.53 -18.51 7.17
N TRP A 10 -4.31 -18.83 6.74
CA TRP A 10 -3.13 -18.80 7.60
C TRP A 10 -2.76 -17.37 8.02
N LEU A 11 -2.90 -16.39 7.13
CA LEU A 11 -2.68 -14.96 7.43
C LEU A 11 -3.73 -14.43 8.44
N VAL A 12 -4.98 -14.85 8.35
CA VAL A 12 -6.06 -14.46 9.26
C VAL A 12 -5.93 -15.15 10.63
N LEU A 13 -5.42 -16.39 10.66
CA LEU A 13 -5.17 -17.10 11.91
C LEU A 13 -3.91 -16.61 12.66
N ALA A 14 -2.96 -16.00 11.96
CA ALA A 14 -1.74 -15.46 12.56
C ALA A 14 -1.96 -14.11 13.29
N THR A 15 -3.11 -13.46 13.14
CA THR A 15 -3.39 -12.12 13.72
C THR A 15 -4.24 -12.15 15.00
N ALA A 16 -4.64 -13.32 15.50
CA ALA A 16 -5.42 -13.44 16.73
C ALA A 16 -4.55 -13.86 17.92
N VAL A 17 -3.49 -13.10 18.23
CA VAL A 17 -2.91 -13.11 19.58
C VAL A 17 -3.75 -12.15 20.40
N SER A 18 -4.77 -12.66 21.09
CA SER A 18 -5.48 -11.92 22.12
C SER A 18 -4.47 -11.51 23.19
N ALA A 19 -4.31 -10.21 23.43
CA ALA A 19 -3.54 -9.70 24.54
C ALA A 19 -4.19 -10.23 25.84
N GLN A 20 -3.57 -11.24 26.42
CA GLN A 20 -4.02 -11.85 27.68
C GLN A 20 -3.49 -10.98 28.81
N ALA A 21 -4.36 -10.56 29.73
CA ALA A 21 -3.92 -9.83 30.91
C ALA A 21 -2.94 -10.69 31.71
N LEU A 22 -1.77 -10.15 32.04
CA LEU A 22 -0.76 -10.82 32.84
C LEU A 22 -1.29 -11.10 34.25
N SER A 23 -1.04 -12.30 34.74
CA SER A 23 -1.44 -12.73 36.09
C SER A 23 -0.49 -12.17 37.18
N ASP A 24 -0.94 -12.18 38.42
CA ASP A 24 -0.08 -11.78 39.55
C ASP A 24 1.14 -12.69 39.69
N ASP A 25 1.06 -13.97 39.29
CA ASP A 25 2.16 -14.93 39.28
C ASP A 25 3.22 -14.54 38.21
N ASP A 26 2.80 -14.05 37.05
CA ASP A 26 3.70 -13.52 36.04
C ASP A 26 4.49 -12.31 36.56
N TYR A 27 3.83 -11.40 37.28
CA TYR A 27 4.50 -10.25 37.88
C TYR A 27 5.46 -10.68 39.02
N ALA A 28 5.14 -11.70 39.81
CA ALA A 28 6.04 -12.25 40.81
C ALA A 28 7.30 -12.88 40.17
N THR A 29 7.12 -13.62 39.09
CA THR A 29 8.20 -14.20 38.29
C THR A 29 9.07 -13.11 37.65
N TRP A 30 8.43 -12.03 37.16
CA TRP A 30 9.14 -10.86 36.65
C TRP A 30 10.03 -10.21 37.72
N VAL A 31 9.49 -9.94 38.94
CA VAL A 31 10.26 -9.31 40.01
C VAL A 31 11.51 -10.11 40.35
N THR A 32 11.39 -11.45 40.42
CA THR A 32 12.56 -12.32 40.68
C THR A 32 13.58 -12.26 39.54
N THR A 33 13.11 -12.22 38.30
CA THR A 33 13.96 -12.08 37.08
C THR A 33 14.68 -10.75 37.07
N ALA A 34 13.96 -9.64 37.33
CA ALA A 34 14.52 -8.30 37.39
C ALA A 34 15.58 -8.14 38.46
N THR A 35 15.30 -8.58 39.68
CA THR A 35 16.25 -8.52 40.80
C THR A 35 17.51 -9.35 40.51
N ARG A 36 17.35 -10.53 39.90
CA ARG A 36 18.49 -11.34 39.46
C ARG A 36 19.31 -10.61 38.40
N ALA A 37 18.64 -9.96 37.43
CA ALA A 37 19.33 -9.21 36.36
C ALA A 37 20.14 -8.04 36.92
N GLU A 38 19.54 -7.27 37.83
CA GLU A 38 20.19 -6.15 38.50
C GLU A 38 21.42 -6.64 39.34
N SER A 39 21.29 -7.74 40.09
CA SER A 39 22.42 -8.28 40.86
C SER A 39 23.57 -8.78 39.97
N VAL A 40 23.25 -9.36 38.80
CA VAL A 40 24.25 -9.80 37.83
C VAL A 40 25.00 -8.58 37.22
N LEU A 41 24.28 -7.48 36.98
CA LEU A 41 24.87 -6.23 36.46
C LEU A 41 25.79 -5.55 37.50
N GLU A 42 25.40 -5.57 38.76
CA GLU A 42 26.22 -5.02 39.87
C GLU A 42 27.52 -5.82 40.11
N THR A 43 27.44 -7.13 40.05
CA THR A 43 28.63 -8.00 40.32
C THR A 43 29.64 -8.03 39.20
N ASP A 44 29.28 -7.63 37.99
CA ASP A 44 30.09 -7.52 36.75
C ASP A 44 30.93 -8.76 36.38
N ARG A 45 30.54 -9.96 36.89
CA ARG A 45 31.25 -11.23 36.70
C ARG A 45 30.64 -12.12 35.60
N ALA A 46 29.49 -11.78 35.07
CA ALA A 46 28.80 -12.60 34.08
C ALA A 46 29.55 -12.62 32.74
N SER A 47 29.56 -13.77 32.07
CA SER A 47 30.08 -13.86 30.69
C SER A 47 29.16 -13.13 29.70
N GLU A 48 29.70 -12.74 28.55
CA GLU A 48 28.92 -12.09 27.47
C GLU A 48 27.73 -12.96 27.06
N LYS A 49 27.89 -14.28 26.94
CA LYS A 49 26.79 -15.22 26.65
C LYS A 49 25.71 -15.21 27.74
N ALA A 50 26.09 -15.11 29.03
CA ALA A 50 25.14 -15.05 30.12
C ALA A 50 24.37 -13.72 30.10
N LEU A 51 25.03 -12.62 29.81
CA LEU A 51 24.39 -11.31 29.61
C LEU A 51 23.42 -11.31 28.42
N ASP A 52 23.80 -11.92 27.28
CA ASP A 52 22.91 -12.04 26.12
C ASP A 52 21.66 -12.91 26.40
N ALA A 53 21.83 -14.02 27.14
CA ALA A 53 20.71 -14.85 27.56
C ALA A 53 19.77 -14.10 28.52
N LEU A 54 20.33 -13.38 29.48
CA LEU A 54 19.58 -12.57 30.43
C LEU A 54 18.83 -11.42 29.72
N ARG A 55 19.51 -10.74 28.80
CA ARG A 55 18.89 -9.71 27.94
C ARG A 55 17.68 -10.25 27.16
N THR A 56 17.85 -11.42 26.54
CA THR A 56 16.76 -12.06 25.78
C THR A 56 15.56 -12.37 26.68
N GLN A 57 15.80 -12.83 27.91
CA GLN A 57 14.76 -13.12 28.88
C GLN A 57 14.04 -11.83 29.32
N VAL A 58 14.79 -10.77 29.67
CA VAL A 58 14.22 -9.48 30.09
C VAL A 58 13.50 -8.79 28.94
N ALA A 59 14.03 -8.84 27.72
CA ALA A 59 13.38 -8.30 26.53
C ALA A 59 12.05 -9.02 26.24
N GLY A 60 11.97 -10.34 26.45
CA GLY A 60 10.72 -11.08 26.33
C GLY A 60 9.65 -10.62 27.34
N TRP A 61 10.03 -10.31 28.57
CA TRP A 61 9.14 -9.71 29.55
C TRP A 61 8.70 -8.29 29.15
N ARG A 62 9.64 -7.45 28.68
CA ARG A 62 9.33 -6.11 28.18
C ARG A 62 8.28 -6.14 27.09
N ASP A 63 8.41 -7.05 26.12
CA ASP A 63 7.46 -7.18 25.02
C ASP A 63 6.07 -7.64 25.52
N GLN A 64 6.01 -8.52 26.55
CA GLN A 64 4.75 -8.91 27.19
C GLN A 64 4.09 -7.72 27.91
N PHE A 65 4.86 -6.89 28.62
CA PHE A 65 4.32 -5.68 29.27
C PHE A 65 3.83 -4.65 28.26
N LEU A 66 4.52 -4.49 27.14
CA LEU A 66 4.08 -3.61 26.06
C LEU A 66 2.72 -4.07 25.49
N ALA A 67 2.57 -5.37 25.28
CA ALA A 67 1.29 -5.94 24.84
C ALA A 67 0.19 -5.74 25.90
N ALA A 68 0.53 -5.88 27.20
CA ALA A 68 -0.41 -5.68 28.30
C ALA A 68 -0.90 -4.24 28.46
N GLN A 69 -0.09 -3.23 28.09
CA GLN A 69 -0.51 -1.82 28.06
C GLN A 69 -1.66 -1.56 27.09
N SER A 70 -1.75 -2.32 26.00
CA SER A 70 -2.84 -2.21 25.03
C SER A 70 -4.13 -2.87 25.48
N THR A 71 -4.09 -3.69 26.53
CA THR A 71 -5.26 -4.37 27.11
C THR A 71 -6.26 -3.32 27.61
N ASN A 72 -7.53 -3.49 27.31
CA ASN A 72 -8.61 -2.57 27.68
C ASN A 72 -8.62 -1.19 27.00
N LYS A 73 -7.71 -0.88 26.06
CA LYS A 73 -7.63 0.43 25.40
C LYS A 73 -8.95 0.88 24.80
N ASP A 74 -9.64 0.01 24.07
CA ASP A 74 -10.91 0.32 23.42
C ASP A 74 -12.03 0.59 24.45
N ARG A 75 -12.04 -0.20 25.53
CA ARG A 75 -13.03 -0.05 26.60
C ARG A 75 -12.80 1.21 27.43
N ILE A 76 -11.55 1.54 27.70
CA ILE A 76 -11.17 2.80 28.37
C ILE A 76 -11.56 4.00 27.50
N THR A 77 -11.30 3.93 26.19
CA THR A 77 -11.64 4.98 25.21
C THR A 77 -13.16 5.16 25.14
N ALA A 78 -13.94 4.08 25.10
CA ALA A 78 -15.39 4.13 25.10
C ALA A 78 -15.96 4.75 26.40
N LEU A 79 -15.41 4.40 27.54
CA LEU A 79 -15.84 4.99 28.83
C LEU A 79 -15.46 6.47 28.94
N ARG A 80 -14.29 6.86 28.45
CA ARG A 80 -13.89 8.29 28.37
C ARG A 80 -14.81 9.07 27.45
N SER A 81 -15.20 8.50 26.31
CA SER A 81 -16.19 9.13 25.40
C SER A 81 -17.54 9.31 26.08
N GLN A 82 -18.02 8.30 26.84
CA GLN A 82 -19.25 8.41 27.62
C GLN A 82 -19.14 9.51 28.68
N LEU A 83 -18.02 9.61 29.36
CA LEU A 83 -17.75 10.65 30.35
C LEU A 83 -17.75 12.04 29.71
N ALA A 84 -17.17 12.18 28.53
CA ALA A 84 -17.10 13.45 27.78
C ALA A 84 -18.47 13.90 27.21
N THR A 85 -19.41 12.98 27.01
CA THR A 85 -20.77 13.31 26.55
C THR A 85 -21.70 13.81 27.69
N LEU A 86 -21.27 13.68 28.94
CA LEU A 86 -22.05 14.22 30.07
C LEU A 86 -21.96 15.76 30.09
N PRO A 87 -23.07 16.47 30.38
CA PRO A 87 -23.09 17.92 30.51
C PRO A 87 -22.00 18.42 31.48
N PRO A 88 -21.41 19.58 31.30
CA PRO A 88 -20.42 20.11 32.25
C PRO A 88 -21.03 20.26 33.66
N VAL A 89 -20.16 20.18 34.68
CA VAL A 89 -20.57 20.39 36.07
C VAL A 89 -21.15 21.81 36.20
N PRO A 90 -22.34 22.01 36.79
CA PRO A 90 -22.91 23.36 36.97
C PRO A 90 -21.97 24.22 37.82
N ASP A 91 -21.57 25.38 37.30
CA ASP A 91 -20.79 26.39 38.05
C ASP A 91 -21.72 27.11 39.05
N GLY A 92 -21.62 26.78 40.34
CA GLY A 92 -22.33 27.47 41.41
C GLY A 92 -22.11 26.88 42.78
N GLU A 93 -21.67 27.67 43.77
CA GLU A 93 -21.56 27.20 45.17
C GLU A 93 -22.95 26.79 45.68
N GLY A 94 -23.13 25.45 45.87
CA GLY A 94 -24.33 24.87 46.46
C GLY A 94 -25.24 24.09 45.51
N THR A 95 -24.96 24.01 44.22
CA THR A 95 -25.72 23.16 43.28
C THR A 95 -25.21 21.73 43.29
N SER A 96 -26.03 20.77 43.72
CA SER A 96 -25.71 19.35 43.62
C SER A 96 -25.66 18.93 42.13
N ASP A 97 -24.53 18.35 41.69
CA ASP A 97 -24.43 17.76 40.36
C ASP A 97 -25.42 16.54 40.28
N PRO A 98 -26.46 16.59 39.46
CA PRO A 98 -27.44 15.49 39.36
C PRO A 98 -26.81 14.22 38.72
N LEU A 99 -25.59 14.33 38.16
CA LEU A 99 -24.86 13.21 37.51
C LEU A 99 -23.61 12.83 38.25
N ALA A 100 -23.37 13.33 39.48
CA ALA A 100 -22.20 13.05 40.29
C ALA A 100 -21.92 11.55 40.44
N ASP A 101 -22.99 10.78 40.80
CA ASP A 101 -22.87 9.32 40.97
C ASP A 101 -22.48 8.62 39.65
N ARG A 102 -23.04 9.07 38.53
CA ARG A 102 -22.70 8.49 37.21
C ARG A 102 -21.28 8.80 36.79
N ARG A 103 -20.78 10.00 37.06
CA ARG A 103 -19.37 10.38 36.82
C ARG A 103 -18.43 9.57 37.72
N ALA A 104 -18.77 9.44 39.00
CA ALA A 104 -18.00 8.64 39.95
C ALA A 104 -17.92 7.17 39.50
N GLU A 105 -19.04 6.61 39.08
CA GLU A 105 -19.12 5.24 38.56
C GLU A 105 -18.22 5.04 37.32
N LEU A 106 -18.33 5.93 36.31
CA LEU A 106 -17.51 5.86 35.10
C LEU A 106 -16.02 6.04 35.41
N ASN A 107 -15.66 6.97 36.31
CA ASN A 107 -14.29 7.16 36.75
C ASN A 107 -13.75 5.93 37.51
N ASN A 108 -14.54 5.30 38.35
CA ASN A 108 -14.17 4.07 39.04
C ASN A 108 -13.93 2.93 38.05
N GLN A 109 -14.79 2.78 37.05
CA GLN A 109 -14.60 1.78 35.99
C GLN A 109 -13.35 2.05 35.19
N ILE A 110 -13.07 3.31 34.81
CA ILE A 110 -11.84 3.70 34.12
C ILE A 110 -10.62 3.37 34.98
N ASN A 111 -10.61 3.75 36.26
CA ASN A 111 -9.48 3.51 37.16
C ASN A 111 -9.22 2.01 37.37
N THR A 112 -10.26 1.20 37.51
CA THR A 112 -10.15 -0.25 37.62
C THR A 112 -9.53 -0.88 36.39
N LEU A 113 -9.89 -0.41 35.19
CA LEU A 113 -9.35 -0.88 33.92
C LEU A 113 -7.95 -0.33 33.62
N MET A 114 -7.61 0.84 34.19
CA MET A 114 -6.28 1.44 34.06
C MET A 114 -5.25 0.86 35.00
N ALA A 115 -5.63 0.35 36.17
CA ALA A 115 -4.70 -0.19 37.15
C ALA A 115 -3.72 -1.25 36.58
N PRO A 116 -4.16 -2.27 35.83
CA PRO A 116 -3.24 -3.23 35.19
C PRO A 116 -2.38 -2.58 34.10
N VAL A 117 -2.86 -1.53 33.41
CA VAL A 117 -2.09 -0.80 32.38
C VAL A 117 -0.93 -0.04 33.01
N VAL A 118 -1.19 0.68 34.12
CA VAL A 118 -0.13 1.43 34.86
C VAL A 118 0.91 0.47 35.41
N ARG A 119 0.48 -0.66 35.99
CA ARG A 119 1.40 -1.69 36.48
C ARG A 119 2.28 -2.28 35.36
N ALA A 120 1.70 -2.49 34.19
CA ALA A 120 2.45 -2.95 33.02
C ALA A 120 3.43 -1.89 32.51
N GLU A 121 3.07 -0.60 32.60
CA GLU A 121 3.94 0.52 32.20
C GLU A 121 5.16 0.64 33.13
N GLU A 122 4.96 0.53 34.44
CA GLU A 122 6.07 0.51 35.41
C GLU A 122 7.00 -0.69 35.18
N ALA A 123 6.43 -1.88 34.98
CA ALA A 123 7.21 -3.09 34.71
C ALA A 123 7.96 -2.99 33.37
N TYR A 124 7.32 -2.42 32.33
CA TYR A 124 7.96 -2.12 31.05
C TYR A 124 9.16 -1.19 31.21
N SER A 125 8.98 -0.06 31.91
CA SER A 125 10.03 0.93 32.12
C SER A 125 11.25 0.32 32.85
N ARG A 126 11.02 -0.53 33.87
CA ARG A 126 12.08 -1.25 34.58
C ARG A 126 12.77 -2.25 33.65
N ALA A 127 12.02 -3.03 32.87
CA ALA A 127 12.59 -4.00 31.93
C ALA A 127 13.45 -3.32 30.87
N ASP A 128 12.97 -2.21 30.31
CA ASP A 128 13.67 -1.43 29.30
C ASP A 128 14.96 -0.81 29.84
N SER A 129 14.94 -0.32 31.08
CA SER A 129 16.14 0.16 31.78
C SER A 129 17.20 -0.93 31.93
N ILE A 130 16.80 -2.14 32.35
CA ILE A 130 17.71 -3.28 32.51
C ILE A 130 18.30 -3.70 31.15
N VAL A 131 17.49 -3.75 30.09
CA VAL A 131 17.96 -4.08 28.73
C VAL A 131 19.03 -3.06 28.28
N ARG A 132 18.76 -1.78 28.44
CA ARG A 132 19.72 -0.72 28.08
C ARG A 132 21.02 -0.83 28.88
N GLU A 133 20.94 -1.13 30.16
CA GLU A 133 22.13 -1.28 31.03
C GLU A 133 22.97 -2.50 30.61
N ILE A 134 22.32 -3.64 30.28
CA ILE A 134 23.01 -4.82 29.73
C ILE A 134 23.72 -4.45 28.42
N ASP A 135 23.01 -3.76 27.52
CA ASP A 135 23.57 -3.37 26.21
C ASP A 135 24.75 -2.42 26.36
N ARG A 136 24.68 -1.47 27.31
CA ARG A 136 25.77 -0.57 27.65
C ARG A 136 27.00 -1.33 28.16
N LYS A 137 26.83 -2.22 29.12
CA LYS A 137 27.91 -3.06 29.69
C LYS A 137 28.58 -3.92 28.65
N VAL A 138 27.79 -4.55 27.77
CA VAL A 138 28.37 -5.38 26.69
C VAL A 138 29.13 -4.53 25.70
N LEU A 139 28.64 -3.33 25.37
CA LEU A 139 29.35 -2.41 24.47
C LEU A 139 30.67 -1.92 25.08
N GLU A 140 30.68 -1.53 26.36
CA GLU A 140 31.88 -1.11 27.11
C GLU A 140 32.94 -2.23 27.06
N ARG A 141 32.58 -3.47 27.47
CA ARG A 141 33.50 -4.60 27.43
C ARG A 141 34.07 -4.91 26.05
N ARG A 142 33.23 -4.81 25.00
CA ARG A 142 33.68 -5.02 23.61
C ARG A 142 34.63 -3.93 23.18
N THR A 143 34.34 -2.69 23.52
CA THR A 143 35.20 -1.55 23.20
C THR A 143 36.55 -1.72 23.87
N ASP A 144 36.56 -2.07 25.15
CA ASP A 144 37.80 -2.33 25.91
C ASP A 144 38.60 -3.48 25.28
N THR A 145 37.93 -4.61 24.93
CA THR A 145 38.60 -5.75 24.28
C THR A 145 39.18 -5.38 22.91
N VAL A 146 38.48 -4.51 22.12
CA VAL A 146 38.97 -4.07 20.80
C VAL A 146 40.15 -3.13 20.93
N LEU A 147 40.15 -2.25 21.94
CA LEU A 147 41.21 -1.25 22.20
C LEU A 147 42.34 -1.77 23.08
N GLU A 148 42.19 -2.99 23.63
CA GLU A 148 43.24 -3.61 24.45
C GLU A 148 44.52 -3.80 23.68
N MET A 149 45.64 -3.33 24.23
CA MET A 149 46.97 -3.52 23.68
C MET A 149 47.48 -4.88 24.13
N GLY A 150 47.50 -5.83 23.20
CA GLY A 150 48.02 -7.15 23.39
C GLY A 150 49.53 -7.27 23.05
N PRO A 151 50.06 -8.52 23.00
CA PRO A 151 51.42 -8.77 22.62
C PRO A 151 51.75 -8.25 21.21
N SER A 152 52.90 -7.60 21.06
CA SER A 152 53.39 -7.09 19.75
C SER A 152 54.00 -8.20 18.93
N ALA A 153 53.72 -8.23 17.62
CA ALA A 153 54.39 -9.10 16.64
C ALA A 153 55.81 -8.65 16.31
N LEU A 154 56.28 -7.50 16.85
CA LEU A 154 57.66 -7.04 16.72
C LEU A 154 58.67 -7.90 17.51
N VAL A 155 58.22 -8.64 18.52
CA VAL A 155 59.06 -9.43 19.38
C VAL A 155 59.40 -10.77 18.70
N PRO A 156 60.71 -11.04 18.36
CA PRO A 156 61.09 -12.24 17.61
C PRO A 156 60.74 -13.55 18.32
N ASP A 157 60.78 -13.60 19.66
CA ASP A 157 60.44 -14.79 20.46
C ASP A 157 58.99 -15.25 20.22
N HIS A 158 58.05 -14.31 19.98
CA HIS A 158 56.66 -14.63 19.69
C HIS A 158 56.49 -15.47 18.41
N TRP A 159 57.37 -15.26 17.39
CA TRP A 159 57.33 -16.04 16.16
C TRP A 159 57.73 -17.49 16.35
N GLY A 160 58.81 -17.72 17.17
CA GLY A 160 59.21 -19.06 17.54
C GLY A 160 58.14 -19.81 18.32
N LYS A 161 57.51 -19.14 19.26
CA LYS A 161 56.39 -19.71 20.04
C LYS A 161 55.17 -19.97 19.16
N ALA A 162 54.85 -19.08 18.24
CA ALA A 162 53.73 -19.27 17.31
C ALA A 162 53.99 -20.50 16.42
N LEU A 163 55.15 -20.60 15.80
CA LEU A 163 55.47 -21.72 14.94
C LEU A 163 55.43 -23.04 15.70
N SER A 164 56.03 -23.11 16.90
CA SER A 164 56.04 -24.30 17.72
C SER A 164 54.60 -24.68 18.19
N ALA A 165 53.72 -23.70 18.48
CA ALA A 165 52.36 -23.95 18.87
C ALA A 165 51.52 -24.54 17.71
N TYR A 166 51.67 -24.02 16.49
CA TYR A 166 50.97 -24.58 15.32
C TYR A 166 51.48 -25.97 14.94
N LEU A 167 52.81 -26.19 14.97
CA LEU A 167 53.38 -27.52 14.77
C LEU A 167 52.97 -28.49 15.86
N GLY A 168 52.92 -28.01 17.13
CA GLY A 168 52.38 -28.74 18.28
C GLY A 168 50.90 -29.11 18.09
N ALA A 169 50.08 -28.23 17.62
CA ALA A 169 48.68 -28.53 17.32
C ALA A 169 48.50 -29.64 16.31
N ILE A 170 49.31 -29.60 15.23
CA ILE A 170 49.30 -30.64 14.19
C ILE A 170 49.74 -31.97 14.83
N SER A 171 50.83 -31.97 15.61
CA SER A 171 51.34 -33.18 16.27
C SER A 171 50.32 -33.78 17.27
N VAL A 172 49.60 -32.95 18.01
CA VAL A 172 48.56 -33.40 18.94
C VAL A 172 47.39 -34.04 18.17
N VAL A 173 46.85 -33.38 17.11
CA VAL A 173 45.78 -33.98 16.32
C VAL A 173 46.17 -35.28 15.68
N THR A 174 47.39 -35.33 15.11
CA THR A 174 47.93 -36.58 14.50
C THR A 174 48.14 -37.67 15.52
N ALA A 175 48.63 -37.37 16.71
CA ALA A 175 48.82 -38.34 17.82
C ALA A 175 47.45 -38.83 18.32
N GLU A 176 46.47 -37.93 18.56
CA GLU A 176 45.11 -38.32 18.94
C GLU A 176 44.48 -39.25 17.90
N THR A 177 44.64 -38.94 16.65
CA THR A 177 44.13 -39.77 15.53
C THR A 177 44.84 -41.10 15.44
N ALA A 178 46.19 -41.15 15.59
CA ALA A 178 46.97 -42.37 15.55
C ALA A 178 46.62 -43.30 16.72
N THR A 179 46.48 -42.75 17.93
CA THR A 179 46.06 -43.53 19.11
C THR A 179 44.65 -44.13 18.97
N LYS A 180 43.71 -43.36 18.40
CA LYS A 180 42.34 -43.83 18.07
C LYS A 180 42.38 -44.91 16.97
N TRP A 181 43.18 -44.71 15.93
CA TRP A 181 43.37 -45.69 14.85
C TRP A 181 43.89 -47.05 15.36
N ALA A 182 44.76 -47.08 16.38
CA ALA A 182 45.32 -48.29 16.95
C ALA A 182 44.27 -49.15 17.69
N LEU A 183 43.10 -48.63 18.01
CA LEU A 183 42.04 -49.35 18.70
C LEU A 183 41.29 -50.30 17.75
N PRO A 184 41.18 -51.62 18.07
CA PRO A 184 40.46 -52.57 17.21
C PRO A 184 38.98 -52.23 17.02
N THR A 185 38.33 -51.66 18.06
CA THR A 185 36.95 -51.22 18.01
C THR A 185 36.74 -50.11 16.97
N VAL A 186 37.63 -49.13 16.97
CA VAL A 186 37.57 -48.00 16.00
C VAL A 186 37.84 -48.50 14.58
N GLN A 187 38.78 -49.45 14.40
CA GLN A 187 39.02 -50.05 13.07
C GLN A 187 37.81 -50.83 12.57
N ALA A 188 37.05 -51.52 13.43
CA ALA A 188 35.82 -52.20 13.05
C ALA A 188 34.73 -51.19 12.61
N GLU A 189 34.54 -50.10 13.37
CA GLU A 189 33.59 -49.06 13.03
C GLU A 189 33.97 -48.32 11.77
N ILE A 190 35.27 -48.04 11.52
CA ILE A 190 35.76 -47.46 10.26
C ILE A 190 35.45 -48.35 9.07
N ARG A 191 35.68 -49.68 9.19
CA ARG A 191 35.39 -50.63 8.11
C ARG A 191 33.90 -50.64 7.75
N THR A 192 33.01 -50.50 8.73
CA THR A 192 31.58 -50.41 8.51
C THR A 192 31.15 -49.05 7.91
N ALA A 193 31.79 -47.96 8.29
CA ALA A 193 31.56 -46.61 7.80
C ALA A 193 32.21 -46.34 6.41
N LEU A 194 33.30 -47.04 6.06
CA LEU A 194 34.10 -46.78 4.86
C LEU A 194 33.26 -46.80 3.56
N PRO A 195 32.35 -47.76 3.32
CA PRO A 195 31.57 -47.75 2.09
C PRO A 195 30.69 -46.49 1.94
N SER A 196 30.06 -46.04 3.05
CA SER A 196 29.24 -44.83 3.05
C SER A 196 30.10 -43.58 2.85
N LEU A 197 31.24 -43.50 3.46
CA LEU A 197 32.20 -42.38 3.29
C LEU A 197 32.71 -42.29 1.85
N VAL A 198 33.06 -43.44 1.23
CA VAL A 198 33.49 -43.48 -0.17
C VAL A 198 32.38 -43.03 -1.10
N VAL A 199 31.13 -43.48 -0.90
CA VAL A 199 30.00 -43.06 -1.71
C VAL A 199 29.76 -41.56 -1.59
N VAL A 200 29.75 -41.01 -0.36
CA VAL A 200 29.56 -39.56 -0.17
C VAL A 200 30.74 -38.77 -0.74
N ALA A 201 32.01 -39.24 -0.59
CA ALA A 201 33.16 -38.60 -1.18
C ALA A 201 33.12 -38.58 -2.73
N LEU A 202 32.70 -39.68 -3.35
CA LEU A 202 32.48 -39.75 -4.79
C LEU A 202 31.34 -38.82 -5.23
N PHE A 203 30.30 -38.71 -4.43
CA PHE A 203 29.22 -37.79 -4.70
C PHE A 203 29.63 -36.33 -4.58
N VAL A 204 30.45 -35.97 -3.56
CA VAL A 204 31.08 -34.65 -3.42
C VAL A 204 31.94 -34.36 -4.67
N LEU A 205 32.84 -35.28 -5.04
CA LEU A 205 33.66 -35.13 -6.23
C LEU A 205 32.81 -34.92 -7.50
N GLY A 206 31.78 -35.72 -7.67
CA GLY A 206 30.83 -35.60 -8.79
C GLY A 206 30.18 -34.24 -8.89
N VAL A 207 29.64 -33.71 -7.76
CA VAL A 207 28.98 -32.40 -7.71
C VAL A 207 30.00 -31.28 -7.95
N PHE A 208 31.25 -31.42 -7.52
CA PHE A 208 32.30 -30.39 -7.78
C PHE A 208 32.78 -30.42 -9.22
N VAL A 209 33.01 -31.58 -9.82
CA VAL A 209 33.52 -31.73 -11.20
C VAL A 209 32.44 -31.40 -12.21
N TRP A 210 31.24 -31.96 -12.06
CA TRP A 210 30.14 -31.80 -13.03
C TRP A 210 29.16 -30.67 -12.71
N GLY A 211 29.25 -30.07 -11.53
CA GLY A 211 28.33 -29.00 -11.09
C GLY A 211 28.29 -27.80 -12.04
N THR A 212 29.45 -27.37 -12.58
CA THR A 212 29.52 -26.26 -13.56
C THR A 212 28.87 -26.63 -14.90
N VAL A 213 29.00 -27.89 -15.33
CA VAL A 213 28.35 -28.42 -16.55
C VAL A 213 26.85 -28.55 -16.30
N ALA A 214 26.45 -29.04 -15.14
CA ALA A 214 25.06 -29.13 -14.73
C ALA A 214 24.39 -27.75 -14.66
N ALA A 215 25.05 -26.74 -14.07
CA ALA A 215 24.60 -25.37 -14.05
C ALA A 215 24.30 -24.83 -15.45
N ARG A 216 25.22 -25.04 -16.40
CA ARG A 216 25.03 -24.62 -17.80
C ARG A 216 23.85 -25.33 -18.46
N LYS A 217 23.72 -26.65 -18.27
CA LYS A 217 22.58 -27.42 -18.81
C LYS A 217 21.25 -26.98 -18.20
N ILE A 218 21.19 -26.76 -16.89
CA ILE A 218 20.00 -26.26 -16.20
C ILE A 218 19.63 -24.87 -16.73
N ALA A 219 20.61 -23.95 -16.85
CA ALA A 219 20.36 -22.61 -17.38
C ALA A 219 19.83 -22.64 -18.82
N THR A 220 20.38 -23.50 -19.69
CA THR A 220 19.89 -23.63 -21.08
C THR A 220 18.50 -24.26 -21.15
N ALA A 221 18.19 -25.25 -20.32
CA ALA A 221 16.88 -25.89 -20.24
C ALA A 221 15.80 -24.96 -19.67
N ALA A 222 16.16 -24.08 -18.73
CA ALA A 222 15.23 -23.12 -18.12
C ALA A 222 14.96 -21.88 -19.01
N ARG A 223 15.79 -21.63 -20.01
CA ARG A 223 15.72 -20.43 -20.88
C ARG A 223 14.37 -20.22 -21.58
N PRO A 224 13.70 -21.25 -22.14
CA PRO A 224 12.39 -21.08 -22.76
C PRO A 224 11.28 -20.71 -21.76
N LEU A 225 11.44 -21.10 -20.49
CA LEU A 225 10.47 -20.81 -19.41
C LEU A 225 10.63 -19.40 -18.83
N LEU A 226 11.87 -19.00 -18.56
CA LEU A 226 12.17 -17.78 -17.81
C LEU A 226 12.59 -16.60 -18.72
N LYS A 227 12.79 -16.81 -20.02
CA LYS A 227 13.11 -15.80 -21.05
C LYS A 227 14.37 -14.92 -20.79
N SER A 228 14.91 -14.90 -19.57
CA SER A 228 16.13 -14.15 -19.20
C SER A 228 17.30 -15.11 -18.95
N ALA A 229 18.42 -14.87 -19.64
CA ALA A 229 19.64 -15.64 -19.46
C ALA A 229 20.26 -15.44 -18.06
N TYR A 230 20.12 -14.23 -17.50
CA TYR A 230 20.64 -13.90 -16.17
C TYR A 230 19.87 -14.63 -15.08
N VAL A 231 18.54 -14.60 -15.12
CA VAL A 231 17.66 -15.31 -14.15
C VAL A 231 17.90 -16.82 -14.20
N CYS A 232 18.03 -17.40 -15.40
CA CYS A 232 18.36 -18.82 -15.57
C CYS A 232 19.74 -19.15 -15.00
N GLY A 233 20.74 -18.30 -15.28
CA GLY A 233 22.10 -18.43 -14.77
C GLY A 233 22.16 -18.31 -13.24
N PHE A 234 21.41 -17.37 -12.65
CA PHE A 234 21.29 -17.21 -11.20
C PHE A 234 20.72 -18.49 -10.56
N ALA A 235 19.56 -18.93 -11.02
CA ALA A 235 18.89 -20.13 -10.49
C ALA A 235 19.78 -21.36 -10.59
N ALA A 236 20.44 -21.56 -11.72
CA ALA A 236 21.34 -22.69 -11.93
C ALA A 236 22.57 -22.66 -11.03
N ASN A 237 23.28 -21.50 -10.94
CA ASN A 237 24.46 -21.38 -10.08
C ASN A 237 24.11 -21.43 -8.60
N ALA A 238 22.98 -20.85 -8.18
CA ALA A 238 22.49 -20.92 -6.80
C ALA A 238 22.16 -22.38 -6.42
N THR A 239 21.45 -23.11 -7.27
CA THR A 239 21.12 -24.53 -7.03
C THR A 239 22.38 -25.38 -6.91
N VAL A 240 23.34 -25.21 -7.80
CA VAL A 240 24.62 -25.93 -7.74
C VAL A 240 25.45 -25.50 -6.55
N GLY A 241 25.48 -24.22 -6.20
CA GLY A 241 26.15 -23.69 -4.99
C GLY A 241 25.60 -24.32 -3.71
N VAL A 242 24.26 -24.32 -3.57
CA VAL A 242 23.58 -24.97 -2.44
C VAL A 242 23.85 -26.49 -2.41
N ALA A 243 23.80 -27.15 -3.56
CA ALA A 243 24.12 -28.57 -3.65
C ALA A 243 25.58 -28.87 -3.21
N ARG A 244 26.55 -28.06 -3.66
CA ARG A 244 27.93 -28.19 -3.22
C ARG A 244 28.13 -28.00 -1.74
N TYR A 245 27.48 -26.98 -1.16
CA TYR A 245 27.51 -26.76 0.28
C TYR A 245 26.89 -27.94 1.05
N ALA A 246 25.71 -28.38 0.63
CA ALA A 246 24.98 -29.48 1.29
C ALA A 246 25.78 -30.80 1.28
N VAL A 247 26.42 -31.14 0.15
CA VAL A 247 27.22 -32.37 0.07
C VAL A 247 28.51 -32.27 0.92
N VAL A 248 29.16 -31.09 0.98
CA VAL A 248 30.31 -30.88 1.88
C VAL A 248 29.87 -30.98 3.32
N TRP A 249 28.79 -30.31 3.69
CA TRP A 249 28.22 -30.38 5.05
C TRP A 249 27.90 -31.84 5.43
N MET A 250 27.24 -32.58 4.56
CA MET A 250 26.91 -33.99 4.78
C MET A 250 28.17 -34.87 4.90
N PHE A 251 29.17 -34.60 4.06
CA PHE A 251 30.45 -35.31 4.15
C PHE A 251 31.17 -35.04 5.47
N VAL A 252 31.24 -33.78 5.89
CA VAL A 252 31.84 -33.39 7.17
C VAL A 252 31.10 -34.01 8.37
N GLN A 253 29.77 -34.03 8.36
CA GLN A 253 28.99 -34.71 9.40
C GLN A 253 29.29 -36.20 9.43
N ARG A 254 29.30 -36.87 8.28
CA ARG A 254 29.66 -38.30 8.20
C ARG A 254 31.11 -38.58 8.61
N LEU A 255 32.00 -37.65 8.33
CA LEU A 255 33.43 -37.76 8.74
C LEU A 255 33.55 -37.55 10.25
N ALA A 256 32.78 -36.63 10.85
CA ALA A 256 32.77 -36.39 12.29
C ALA A 256 32.15 -37.55 13.10
N ASP A 257 31.17 -38.28 12.51
CA ASP A 257 30.59 -39.47 13.13
C ASP A 257 31.59 -40.62 13.26
N VAL A 258 32.72 -40.60 12.53
CA VAL A 258 33.76 -41.65 12.60
C VAL A 258 34.63 -41.41 13.82
N PRO A 259 34.78 -42.36 14.74
CA PRO A 259 35.45 -42.17 16.02
C PRO A 259 37.01 -42.11 15.89
N ILE A 260 37.53 -41.96 14.70
CA ILE A 260 38.97 -41.79 14.44
C ILE A 260 39.50 -40.45 14.93
N TRP A 261 38.64 -39.43 14.92
CA TRP A 261 39.02 -38.08 15.34
C TRP A 261 39.07 -37.98 16.85
N GLY A 262 40.12 -37.38 17.37
CA GLY A 262 40.15 -36.97 18.77
C GLY A 262 39.14 -35.83 18.99
N LEU A 263 38.94 -35.43 20.24
CA LEU A 263 38.03 -34.34 20.56
C LEU A 263 38.35 -33.05 19.78
N ARG A 264 39.64 -32.73 19.67
CA ARG A 264 40.13 -31.55 18.99
C ARG A 264 39.95 -31.64 17.46
N GLY A 265 40.23 -32.80 16.88
CA GLY A 265 40.01 -33.04 15.46
C GLY A 265 38.56 -32.92 15.05
N ALA A 266 37.62 -33.47 15.85
CA ALA A 266 36.18 -33.32 15.58
C ALA A 266 35.72 -31.87 15.64
N GLN A 267 36.16 -31.09 16.64
CA GLN A 267 35.84 -29.66 16.73
C GLN A 267 36.40 -28.82 15.57
N LEU A 268 37.56 -29.18 15.02
CA LEU A 268 38.12 -28.52 13.85
C LEU A 268 37.30 -28.85 12.57
N LEU A 269 36.80 -30.08 12.46
CA LEU A 269 35.94 -30.47 11.34
C LEU A 269 34.63 -29.63 11.29
N GLU A 270 34.07 -29.24 12.42
CA GLU A 270 32.91 -28.36 12.48
C GLU A 270 33.13 -26.97 11.85
N ALA A 271 34.41 -26.52 11.74
CA ALA A 271 34.74 -25.25 11.09
C ALA A 271 34.74 -25.35 9.55
N VAL A 272 34.95 -26.55 8.98
CA VAL A 272 35.09 -26.75 7.54
C VAL A 272 33.90 -26.25 6.72
N PRO A 273 32.67 -26.50 7.08
CA PRO A 273 31.50 -25.96 6.34
C PRO A 273 31.53 -24.44 6.21
N SER A 274 31.91 -23.72 7.27
CA SER A 274 31.99 -22.25 7.28
C SER A 274 33.08 -21.74 6.32
N VAL A 275 34.23 -22.41 6.28
CA VAL A 275 35.35 -22.13 5.36
C VAL A 275 34.90 -22.33 3.91
N VAL A 276 34.27 -23.47 3.63
CA VAL A 276 33.79 -23.80 2.27
C VAL A 276 32.71 -22.86 1.83
N MET A 277 31.79 -22.43 2.72
CA MET A 277 30.74 -21.46 2.41
C MET A 277 31.31 -20.15 1.86
N VAL A 278 32.35 -19.61 2.49
CA VAL A 278 33.02 -18.37 2.01
C VAL A 278 33.61 -18.54 0.60
N ILE A 279 34.24 -19.66 0.34
CA ILE A 279 34.83 -19.97 -0.97
C ILE A 279 33.74 -20.13 -2.04
N LEU A 280 32.64 -20.83 -1.71
CA LEU A 280 31.52 -21.01 -2.61
C LEU A 280 30.78 -19.70 -2.89
N ALA A 281 30.66 -18.83 -1.89
CA ALA A 281 30.09 -17.50 -2.07
C ALA A 281 30.93 -16.65 -3.04
N ALA A 282 32.22 -16.67 -2.90
CA ALA A 282 33.11 -15.99 -3.85
C ALA A 282 32.99 -16.56 -5.28
N GLN A 283 32.95 -17.89 -5.42
CA GLN A 283 32.75 -18.55 -6.72
C GLN A 283 31.41 -18.18 -7.33
N PHE A 284 30.36 -18.10 -6.53
CA PHE A 284 29.03 -17.66 -6.97
C PHE A 284 29.06 -16.22 -7.47
N ILE A 285 29.68 -15.30 -6.73
CA ILE A 285 29.84 -13.89 -7.14
C ILE A 285 30.57 -13.82 -8.50
N LEU A 286 31.66 -14.57 -8.66
CA LEU A 286 32.43 -14.60 -9.93
C LEU A 286 31.61 -15.20 -11.09
N ALA A 287 30.85 -16.26 -10.84
CA ALA A 287 29.99 -16.87 -11.84
C ALA A 287 28.86 -15.90 -12.29
N MET A 288 28.24 -15.16 -11.36
CA MET A 288 27.21 -14.19 -11.68
C MET A 288 27.77 -12.98 -12.42
N ARG A 289 28.96 -12.50 -12.04
CA ARG A 289 29.66 -11.45 -12.77
C ARG A 289 29.93 -11.83 -14.24
N ALA A 290 30.27 -13.08 -14.50
CA ALA A 290 30.55 -13.56 -15.85
C ALA A 290 29.30 -13.58 -16.77
N ILE A 291 28.12 -13.64 -16.21
CA ILE A 291 26.82 -13.69 -16.92
C ILE A 291 26.16 -12.31 -16.97
N SER A 292 26.55 -11.38 -16.09
CA SER A 292 25.97 -10.05 -15.97
C SER A 292 26.10 -9.26 -17.27
N THR A 293 25.03 -8.56 -17.62
CA THR A 293 24.97 -7.59 -18.72
C THR A 293 25.02 -6.14 -18.22
N SER A 294 24.98 -5.96 -16.90
CA SER A 294 24.95 -4.63 -16.28
C SER A 294 26.29 -3.90 -16.43
N PRO A 295 26.29 -2.64 -16.90
CA PRO A 295 27.52 -1.84 -16.98
C PRO A 295 28.18 -1.65 -15.62
N THR A 296 27.43 -1.62 -14.52
CA THR A 296 27.97 -1.48 -13.16
C THR A 296 28.84 -2.65 -12.72
N LEU A 297 28.53 -3.86 -13.17
CA LEU A 297 29.34 -5.06 -12.91
C LEU A 297 30.40 -5.31 -13.99
N GLN A 298 30.25 -4.72 -15.19
CA GLN A 298 31.17 -4.87 -16.31
C GLN A 298 32.21 -3.75 -16.42
N ASN A 299 32.01 -2.57 -15.81
CA ASN A 299 32.84 -1.36 -15.94
C ASN A 299 34.28 -1.48 -15.35
N PHE A 300 34.77 -2.70 -15.20
CA PHE A 300 36.23 -2.92 -15.05
C PHE A 300 36.81 -3.17 -16.43
N PRO A 301 37.93 -2.52 -16.79
CA PRO A 301 38.61 -2.74 -18.07
C PRO A 301 38.80 -4.23 -18.36
N SER A 302 38.67 -4.62 -19.61
CA SER A 302 38.74 -6.04 -20.02
C SER A 302 40.04 -6.71 -19.62
N ASP A 303 41.16 -5.97 -19.57
CA ASP A 303 42.46 -6.46 -19.15
C ASP A 303 42.57 -6.77 -17.66
N ASP A 304 41.74 -6.10 -16.82
CA ASP A 304 41.74 -6.27 -15.35
C ASP A 304 40.74 -7.33 -14.84
N ARG A 305 39.94 -7.96 -15.72
CA ARG A 305 38.94 -8.97 -15.29
C ARG A 305 39.58 -10.15 -14.55
N LEU A 306 40.75 -10.61 -15.04
CA LEU A 306 41.51 -11.71 -14.40
C LEU A 306 42.07 -11.26 -13.04
N ALA A 307 42.60 -10.04 -12.97
CA ALA A 307 43.15 -9.48 -11.75
C ALA A 307 42.07 -9.31 -10.65
N VAL A 308 40.89 -8.78 -11.00
CA VAL A 308 39.79 -8.65 -10.05
C VAL A 308 39.26 -10.01 -9.60
N SER A 309 39.11 -10.98 -10.50
CA SER A 309 38.69 -12.33 -10.13
C SER A 309 39.68 -13.03 -9.19
N SER A 310 40.96 -12.85 -9.43
CA SER A 310 42.04 -13.38 -8.55
C SER A 310 41.96 -12.71 -7.17
N LEU A 311 41.78 -11.39 -7.10
CA LEU A 311 41.65 -10.66 -5.82
C LEU A 311 40.45 -11.09 -4.99
N VAL A 312 39.28 -11.29 -5.62
CA VAL A 312 38.09 -11.81 -4.93
C VAL A 312 38.35 -13.21 -4.40
N THR A 313 38.99 -14.07 -5.19
CA THR A 313 39.34 -15.43 -4.78
C THR A 313 40.35 -15.42 -3.63
N PHE A 314 41.43 -14.63 -3.74
CA PHE A 314 42.46 -14.51 -2.68
C PHE A 314 41.85 -13.91 -1.39
N GLY A 315 40.99 -12.89 -1.52
CA GLY A 315 40.29 -12.31 -0.37
C GLY A 315 39.41 -13.33 0.34
N ALA A 316 38.67 -14.15 -0.41
CA ALA A 316 37.86 -15.23 0.14
C ALA A 316 38.72 -16.32 0.81
N VAL A 317 39.83 -16.70 0.21
CA VAL A 317 40.77 -17.69 0.79
C VAL A 317 41.34 -17.15 2.11
N ILE A 318 41.82 -15.90 2.13
CA ILE A 318 42.35 -15.31 3.37
C ILE A 318 41.29 -15.23 4.45
N PHE A 319 40.08 -14.85 4.09
CA PHE A 319 38.96 -14.83 5.02
C PHE A 319 38.60 -16.23 5.55
N ALA A 320 38.61 -17.23 4.67
CA ALA A 320 38.40 -18.64 5.02
C ALA A 320 39.50 -19.17 5.96
N VAL A 321 40.78 -18.82 5.68
CA VAL A 321 41.91 -19.15 6.55
C VAL A 321 41.77 -18.47 7.92
N ALA A 322 41.33 -17.22 7.96
CA ALA A 322 41.10 -16.50 9.23
C ALA A 322 39.99 -17.13 10.05
N LEU A 323 38.92 -17.64 9.40
CA LEU A 323 37.88 -18.39 10.10
C LEU A 323 38.38 -19.71 10.68
N PHE A 324 39.21 -20.43 9.93
CA PHE A 324 39.83 -21.67 10.39
C PHE A 324 40.82 -21.42 11.50
N ASP A 325 41.68 -20.40 11.39
CA ASP A 325 42.59 -19.97 12.43
C ASP A 325 41.87 -19.63 13.73
N ARG A 326 40.73 -18.90 13.65
CA ARG A 326 39.86 -18.63 14.82
C ARG A 326 39.33 -19.94 15.47
N ALA A 327 39.07 -20.98 14.69
CA ALA A 327 38.67 -22.27 15.21
C ALA A 327 39.86 -22.95 15.93
N LEU A 328 41.08 -22.93 15.34
CA LEU A 328 42.29 -23.42 15.97
C LEU A 328 42.57 -22.72 17.30
N MET A 329 42.51 -21.39 17.33
CA MET A 329 42.68 -20.60 18.56
C MET A 329 41.72 -21.03 19.67
N ARG A 330 40.48 -21.35 19.33
CA ARG A 330 39.44 -21.80 20.33
C ARG A 330 39.70 -23.22 20.82
N VAL A 331 40.06 -24.12 19.88
CA VAL A 331 40.23 -25.56 20.20
C VAL A 331 41.47 -25.81 21.02
N PHE A 332 42.58 -25.12 20.73
CA PHE A 332 43.86 -25.30 21.42
C PHE A 332 44.10 -24.30 22.53
N ALA A 333 43.19 -23.30 22.70
CA ALA A 333 43.36 -22.23 23.69
C ALA A 333 44.78 -21.59 23.62
N PHE A 334 45.26 -21.28 22.42
CA PHE A 334 46.60 -20.72 22.23
C PHE A 334 46.78 -19.44 23.04
N ASP A 335 48.01 -19.20 23.48
CA ASP A 335 48.40 -17.98 24.14
C ASP A 335 48.19 -16.75 23.27
N THR A 336 47.90 -15.61 23.88
CA THR A 336 47.70 -14.33 23.21
C THR A 336 48.87 -13.93 22.30
N GLN A 337 50.10 -14.35 22.64
CA GLN A 337 51.34 -14.15 21.84
C GLN A 337 51.25 -14.85 20.46
N VAL A 338 50.74 -16.10 20.47
CA VAL A 338 50.54 -16.89 19.23
C VAL A 338 49.46 -16.24 18.36
N GLY A 339 48.36 -15.82 19.00
CA GLY A 339 47.29 -15.12 18.34
C GLY A 339 47.71 -13.81 17.68
N ALA A 340 48.58 -13.03 18.31
CA ALA A 340 49.08 -11.78 17.79
C ALA A 340 49.89 -11.97 16.51
N VAL A 341 50.78 -12.96 16.45
CA VAL A 341 51.57 -13.27 15.26
C VAL A 341 50.72 -13.77 14.10
N ALA A 342 49.78 -14.69 14.37
CA ALA A 342 48.86 -15.21 13.36
C ALA A 342 47.99 -14.11 12.75
N ALA A 343 47.40 -13.31 13.62
CA ALA A 343 46.59 -12.16 13.22
C ALA A 343 47.38 -11.13 12.40
N PHE A 344 48.61 -10.81 12.80
CA PHE A 344 49.49 -9.92 12.03
C PHE A 344 49.69 -10.43 10.62
N VAL A 345 50.04 -11.72 10.43
CA VAL A 345 50.24 -12.32 9.09
C VAL A 345 48.94 -12.24 8.28
N LEU A 346 47.80 -12.60 8.86
CA LEU A 346 46.50 -12.56 8.17
C LEU A 346 46.11 -11.15 7.81
N VAL A 347 46.32 -10.17 8.69
CA VAL A 347 46.03 -8.74 8.44
C VAL A 347 46.90 -8.21 7.32
N CYS A 348 48.22 -8.58 7.28
CA CYS A 348 49.14 -8.18 6.19
C CYS A 348 48.65 -8.71 4.82
N LEU A 349 48.29 -9.99 4.76
CA LEU A 349 47.75 -10.60 3.54
C LEU A 349 46.42 -9.97 3.10
N ALA A 350 45.51 -9.76 4.03
CA ALA A 350 44.24 -9.12 3.78
C ALA A 350 44.37 -7.65 3.35
N SER A 351 45.32 -6.92 3.96
CA SER A 351 45.65 -5.55 3.60
C SER A 351 46.26 -5.44 2.18
N LEU A 352 47.08 -6.43 1.78
CA LEU A 352 47.57 -6.48 0.41
C LEU A 352 46.45 -6.64 -0.63
N VAL A 353 45.44 -7.47 -0.33
CA VAL A 353 44.25 -7.63 -1.20
C VAL A 353 43.49 -6.32 -1.27
N LEU A 354 43.21 -5.68 -0.12
CA LEU A 354 42.52 -4.39 -0.08
C LEU A 354 43.29 -3.29 -0.83
N TYR A 355 44.58 -3.22 -0.69
CA TYR A 355 45.44 -2.26 -1.40
C TYR A 355 45.33 -2.43 -2.93
N ARG A 356 45.45 -3.68 -3.42
CA ARG A 356 45.28 -4.01 -4.83
C ARG A 356 43.88 -3.69 -5.33
N PHE A 357 42.87 -4.08 -4.57
CA PHE A 357 41.48 -3.79 -4.90
C PHE A 357 41.18 -2.27 -4.97
N ALA A 358 41.73 -1.50 -4.03
CA ALA A 358 41.62 -0.03 -4.04
C ALA A 358 42.29 0.61 -5.28
N GLY A 359 43.32 -0.06 -5.86
CA GLY A 359 43.92 0.33 -7.13
C GLY A 359 42.96 0.27 -8.30
N HIS A 360 42.24 -0.84 -8.41
CA HIS A 360 41.27 -1.06 -9.49
C HIS A 360 40.06 -0.11 -9.39
N LEU A 361 39.58 0.23 -8.17
CA LEU A 361 38.51 1.23 -7.98
C LEU A 361 38.87 2.64 -8.49
N ARG A 362 40.18 2.98 -8.54
CA ARG A 362 40.65 4.28 -9.04
C ARG A 362 40.86 4.32 -10.54
N ALA A 363 41.17 3.17 -11.13
CA ALA A 363 41.53 3.04 -12.55
C ALA A 363 40.29 2.92 -13.47
N ALA A 364 39.09 2.93 -12.93
CA ALA A 364 37.86 2.88 -13.72
C ALA A 364 37.84 4.06 -14.73
N PRO A 365 37.81 3.80 -16.06
CA PRO A 365 37.90 4.85 -17.07
C PRO A 365 36.64 5.75 -17.00
N THR A 366 36.88 7.06 -17.05
CA THR A 366 35.85 8.00 -17.48
C THR A 366 35.72 7.85 -18.98
N GLU A 367 34.69 7.15 -19.46
CA GLU A 367 34.30 7.20 -20.86
C GLU A 367 33.96 8.66 -21.20
N ASP A 368 34.57 9.12 -22.29
CA ASP A 368 34.42 10.44 -22.94
C ASP A 368 34.74 11.66 -22.05
N GLY A 369 35.86 12.31 -22.39
CA GLY A 369 36.34 13.65 -22.10
C GLY A 369 35.43 14.74 -21.52
N ALA A 370 34.21 14.44 -21.19
CA ALA A 370 33.26 15.24 -20.41
C ALA A 370 33.49 14.94 -18.92
N ARG A 371 33.72 15.98 -18.14
CA ARG A 371 33.73 15.94 -16.66
C ARG A 371 32.34 15.51 -16.14
N ALA A 372 32.03 14.21 -16.35
CA ALA A 372 30.87 13.60 -15.70
C ALA A 372 31.20 13.46 -14.20
N THR A 373 30.77 14.43 -13.42
CA THR A 373 30.70 14.39 -11.95
C THR A 373 29.59 13.39 -11.54
N ASN A 374 29.69 12.15 -12.01
CA ASN A 374 28.79 11.10 -11.56
C ASN A 374 29.14 10.81 -10.09
N VAL A 375 28.16 10.95 -9.22
CA VAL A 375 28.26 10.67 -7.77
C VAL A 375 28.94 9.32 -7.53
N THR A 376 28.68 8.31 -8.38
CA THR A 376 29.28 6.98 -8.32
C THR A 376 30.81 6.99 -8.49
N SER A 377 31.37 7.79 -9.41
CA SER A 377 32.82 7.89 -9.64
C SER A 377 33.52 8.65 -8.51
N VAL A 378 32.86 9.61 -7.88
CA VAL A 378 33.34 10.33 -6.69
C VAL A 378 33.40 9.38 -5.50
N LEU A 379 32.30 8.65 -5.25
CA LEU A 379 32.21 7.65 -4.17
C LEU A 379 33.27 6.55 -4.35
N ALA A 380 33.41 5.99 -5.54
CA ALA A 380 34.43 4.98 -5.81
C ALA A 380 35.87 5.49 -5.52
N ARG A 381 36.18 6.73 -5.88
CA ARG A 381 37.48 7.35 -5.57
C ARG A 381 37.68 7.57 -4.06
N ILE A 382 36.68 8.03 -3.35
CA ILE A 382 36.73 8.20 -1.90
C ILE A 382 36.91 6.84 -1.22
N THR A 383 36.09 5.85 -1.57
CA THR A 383 36.20 4.49 -1.06
C THR A 383 37.59 3.88 -1.35
N GLY A 384 38.11 4.06 -2.56
CA GLY A 384 39.47 3.60 -2.91
C GLY A 384 40.59 4.30 -2.12
N ARG A 385 40.40 5.57 -1.69
CA ARG A 385 41.35 6.25 -0.79
C ARG A 385 41.25 5.71 0.63
N LEU A 386 40.04 5.52 1.14
CA LEU A 386 39.81 4.95 2.47
C LEU A 386 40.36 3.53 2.59
N LEU A 387 40.11 2.67 1.59
CA LEU A 387 40.66 1.31 1.55
C LEU A 387 42.20 1.28 1.53
N ARG A 388 42.85 2.18 0.78
CA ARG A 388 44.31 2.28 0.81
C ARG A 388 44.87 2.74 2.16
N PHE A 389 44.24 3.75 2.75
CA PHE A 389 44.61 4.21 4.07
C PHE A 389 44.45 3.07 5.11
N ALA A 390 43.32 2.39 5.09
CA ALA A 390 43.08 1.24 5.96
C ALA A 390 44.09 0.11 5.77
N SER A 391 44.40 -0.21 4.51
CA SER A 391 45.36 -1.27 4.19
C SER A 391 46.77 -0.97 4.67
N PHE A 392 47.15 0.29 4.89
CA PHE A 392 48.41 0.67 5.46
C PHE A 392 48.37 0.74 7.00
N VAL A 393 47.30 1.29 7.55
CA VAL A 393 47.16 1.49 9.01
C VAL A 393 46.99 0.19 9.75
N ALA A 394 46.21 -0.77 9.21
CA ALA A 394 45.88 -1.99 9.92
C ALA A 394 47.10 -2.91 10.21
N PRO A 395 48.05 -3.16 9.28
CA PRO A 395 49.29 -3.88 9.60
C PRO A 395 50.12 -3.19 10.69
N VAL A 396 50.18 -1.86 10.68
CA VAL A 396 50.92 -1.09 11.67
C VAL A 396 50.28 -1.26 13.06
N LEU A 397 48.93 -1.19 13.16
CA LEU A 397 48.22 -1.44 14.41
C LEU A 397 48.45 -2.85 14.94
N ALA A 398 48.37 -3.87 14.07
CA ALA A 398 48.64 -5.25 14.45
C ALA A 398 50.12 -5.45 14.91
N LEU A 399 51.06 -4.78 14.27
CA LEU A 399 52.46 -4.84 14.59
C LEU A 399 52.77 -4.28 15.99
N ILE A 400 52.10 -3.17 16.38
CA ILE A 400 52.30 -2.51 17.67
C ILE A 400 51.64 -3.32 18.81
N GLY A 401 50.60 -4.13 18.52
CA GLY A 401 49.90 -4.92 19.49
C GLY A 401 48.37 -4.69 19.52
N PHE A 402 47.82 -3.71 18.77
CA PHE A 402 46.37 -3.50 18.63
C PHE A 402 45.75 -4.52 17.64
N THR A 403 45.93 -5.80 17.98
CA THR A 403 45.60 -6.92 17.10
C THR A 403 44.08 -7.00 16.85
N ASN A 404 43.29 -6.88 17.91
CA ASN A 404 41.83 -6.95 17.81
C ASN A 404 41.28 -5.80 16.96
N LEU A 405 41.78 -4.58 17.16
CA LEU A 405 41.35 -3.40 16.39
C LEU A 405 41.69 -3.60 14.89
N SER A 406 42.88 -4.13 14.57
CA SER A 406 43.27 -4.35 13.18
C SER A 406 42.41 -5.41 12.48
N ILE A 407 41.99 -6.48 13.18
CA ILE A 407 41.08 -7.52 12.66
C ILE A 407 39.71 -6.95 12.41
N VAL A 408 39.14 -6.22 13.40
CA VAL A 408 37.81 -5.59 13.28
C VAL A 408 37.81 -4.52 12.20
N PHE A 409 38.93 -3.98 11.84
CA PHE A 409 39.03 -2.96 10.78
C PHE A 409 39.14 -3.56 9.37
N VAL A 410 39.93 -4.60 9.16
CA VAL A 410 40.27 -5.15 7.82
C VAL A 410 39.22 -6.16 7.33
N PHE A 411 38.83 -7.13 8.16
CA PHE A 411 37.94 -8.21 7.73
C PHE A 411 36.51 -7.74 7.39
N PRO A 412 35.91 -6.83 8.15
CA PRO A 412 34.63 -6.24 7.77
C PRO A 412 34.69 -5.49 6.43
N MET A 413 35.81 -4.86 6.09
CA MET A 413 35.97 -4.21 4.77
C MET A 413 35.90 -5.22 3.62
N ILE A 414 36.59 -6.36 3.77
CA ILE A 414 36.54 -7.45 2.76
C ILE A 414 35.12 -7.99 2.65
N ALA A 415 34.47 -8.25 3.78
CA ALA A 415 33.09 -8.72 3.81
C ALA A 415 32.10 -7.68 3.21
N THR A 416 32.33 -6.39 3.45
CA THR A 416 31.53 -5.29 2.86
C THR A 416 31.66 -5.25 1.33
N ILE A 417 32.87 -5.49 0.80
CA ILE A 417 33.06 -5.61 -0.65
C ILE A 417 32.22 -6.78 -1.19
N GLY A 418 32.25 -7.93 -0.52
CA GLY A 418 31.41 -9.07 -0.86
C GLY A 418 29.92 -8.75 -0.82
N LEU A 419 29.47 -8.03 0.20
CA LEU A 419 28.09 -7.57 0.33
C LEU A 419 27.69 -6.63 -0.82
N ILE A 420 28.53 -5.68 -1.20
CA ILE A 420 28.27 -4.77 -2.32
C ILE A 420 28.05 -5.57 -3.62
N TYR A 421 28.92 -6.57 -3.89
CA TYR A 421 28.72 -7.44 -5.05
C TYR A 421 27.41 -8.24 -4.95
N ALA A 422 27.04 -8.74 -3.77
CA ALA A 422 25.79 -9.44 -3.57
C ALA A 422 24.58 -8.52 -3.81
N ILE A 423 24.64 -7.26 -3.37
CA ILE A 423 23.63 -6.23 -3.63
C ILE A 423 23.45 -6.05 -5.15
N PHE A 424 24.51 -5.83 -5.90
CA PHE A 424 24.42 -5.66 -7.34
C PHE A 424 23.84 -6.90 -8.05
N ILE A 425 24.22 -8.11 -7.62
CA ILE A 425 23.64 -9.35 -8.16
C ILE A 425 22.14 -9.43 -7.92
N VAL A 426 21.68 -9.10 -6.70
CA VAL A 426 20.26 -9.12 -6.35
C VAL A 426 19.48 -8.02 -7.10
N GLN A 427 20.05 -6.83 -7.22
CA GLN A 427 19.45 -5.73 -7.98
C GLN A 427 19.27 -6.11 -9.45
N GLU A 428 20.30 -6.64 -10.10
CA GLU A 428 20.21 -7.08 -11.49
C GLU A 428 19.19 -8.21 -11.65
N LEU A 429 19.15 -9.16 -10.71
CA LEU A 429 18.17 -10.25 -10.71
C LEU A 429 16.73 -9.71 -10.67
N LEU A 430 16.43 -8.81 -9.76
CA LEU A 430 15.08 -8.25 -9.61
C LEU A 430 14.68 -7.40 -10.81
N ILE A 431 15.61 -6.62 -11.38
CA ILE A 431 15.36 -5.84 -12.60
C ILE A 431 15.12 -6.76 -13.80
N GLU A 432 15.86 -7.86 -13.96
CA GLU A 432 15.65 -8.83 -15.03
C GLU A 432 14.32 -9.60 -14.88
N ILE A 433 13.93 -9.95 -13.67
CA ILE A 433 12.61 -10.51 -13.38
C ILE A 433 11.51 -9.50 -13.78
N TYR A 434 11.67 -8.23 -13.38
CA TYR A 434 10.72 -7.18 -13.73
C TYR A 434 10.60 -6.98 -15.24
N LYS A 435 11.70 -6.89 -15.97
CA LYS A 435 11.69 -6.79 -17.45
C LYS A 435 10.97 -7.98 -18.10
N THR A 436 11.16 -9.18 -17.55
CA THR A 436 10.52 -10.39 -18.06
C THR A 436 9.00 -10.35 -17.88
N ILE A 437 8.53 -9.86 -16.72
CA ILE A 437 7.09 -9.70 -16.41
C ILE A 437 6.47 -8.55 -17.22
N ALA A 438 7.20 -7.45 -17.41
CA ALA A 438 6.74 -6.27 -18.16
C ALA A 438 6.75 -6.45 -19.69
N GLY A 439 7.03 -7.65 -20.21
CA GLY A 439 6.96 -7.93 -21.64
C GLY A 439 8.17 -7.48 -22.46
N GLY A 440 9.31 -7.22 -21.82
CA GLY A 440 10.59 -6.96 -22.52
C GLY A 440 10.74 -5.54 -23.08
N ALA A 441 9.88 -4.60 -22.73
CA ALA A 441 9.95 -3.21 -23.21
C ALA A 441 11.22 -2.51 -22.64
N GLN A 442 12.07 -1.95 -23.50
CA GLN A 442 13.22 -1.14 -23.09
C GLN A 442 12.81 0.07 -22.23
N THR A 443 11.62 0.62 -22.43
CA THR A 443 11.01 1.68 -21.60
C THR A 443 10.77 1.27 -20.13
N ALA A 444 10.75 -0.03 -19.83
CA ALA A 444 10.64 -0.50 -18.45
C ALA A 444 11.93 -0.27 -17.64
N ALA A 445 13.08 -0.17 -18.29
CA ALA A 445 14.37 0.06 -17.62
C ALA A 445 14.53 1.50 -17.11
N ASP A 446 13.90 2.47 -17.76
CA ASP A 446 14.01 3.91 -17.45
C ASP A 446 12.91 4.39 -16.48
N GLY A 447 12.09 3.48 -15.99
CA GLY A 447 10.99 3.78 -15.07
C GLY A 447 11.43 4.04 -13.63
N LEU A 448 10.51 4.59 -12.83
CA LEU A 448 10.71 4.79 -11.38
C LEU A 448 10.91 3.47 -10.62
N LEU A 449 10.29 2.37 -11.08
CA LEU A 449 10.29 1.08 -10.38
C LEU A 449 11.68 0.46 -10.21
N PRO A 450 12.59 0.44 -11.23
CA PRO A 450 13.97 0.02 -11.04
C PRO A 450 14.72 0.81 -9.95
N VAL A 451 14.46 2.12 -9.85
CA VAL A 451 15.06 2.98 -8.81
C VAL A 451 14.58 2.56 -7.43
N LEU A 452 13.28 2.30 -7.29
CA LEU A 452 12.70 1.82 -6.03
C LEU A 452 13.21 0.42 -5.65
N ILE A 453 13.35 -0.48 -6.62
CA ILE A 453 13.95 -1.81 -6.40
C ILE A 453 15.37 -1.66 -5.87
N ASN A 454 16.21 -0.85 -6.53
CA ASN A 454 17.58 -0.61 -6.12
C ASN A 454 17.66 -0.03 -4.70
N PHE A 455 16.83 0.95 -4.39
CA PHE A 455 16.75 1.53 -3.05
C PHE A 455 16.32 0.49 -2.00
N SER A 456 15.29 -0.30 -2.30
CA SER A 456 14.77 -1.33 -1.38
C SER A 456 15.81 -2.41 -1.08
N VAL A 457 16.60 -2.85 -2.07
CA VAL A 457 17.67 -3.85 -1.87
C VAL A 457 18.79 -3.27 -1.00
N VAL A 458 19.16 -2.00 -1.20
CA VAL A 458 20.16 -1.33 -0.35
C VAL A 458 19.64 -1.23 1.08
N MET A 459 18.41 -0.80 1.29
CA MET A 459 17.80 -0.72 2.63
C MET A 459 17.73 -2.10 3.30
N ALA A 460 17.32 -3.13 2.58
CA ALA A 460 17.26 -4.51 3.09
C ALA A 460 18.66 -5.09 3.42
N SER A 461 19.74 -4.55 2.84
CA SER A 461 21.12 -4.96 3.14
C SER A 461 21.69 -4.30 4.39
N MET A 462 21.10 -3.21 4.90
CA MET A 462 21.59 -2.47 6.08
C MET A 462 21.77 -3.36 7.34
N PRO A 463 20.85 -4.26 7.70
CA PRO A 463 21.06 -5.18 8.81
C PRO A 463 22.28 -6.07 8.63
N VAL A 464 22.50 -6.59 7.41
CA VAL A 464 23.65 -7.43 7.10
C VAL A 464 24.97 -6.62 7.20
N PHE A 465 24.96 -5.38 6.70
CA PHE A 465 26.08 -4.45 6.85
C PHE A 465 26.40 -4.20 8.33
N ALA A 466 25.38 -3.94 9.16
CA ALA A 466 25.56 -3.73 10.59
C ALA A 466 26.15 -4.99 11.28
N LEU A 467 25.69 -6.18 10.93
CA LEU A 467 26.27 -7.45 11.45
C LEU A 467 27.74 -7.64 11.05
N ILE A 468 28.10 -7.30 9.82
CA ILE A 468 29.49 -7.35 9.34
C ILE A 468 30.38 -6.43 10.19
N TRP A 469 29.89 -5.26 10.59
CA TRP A 469 30.61 -4.29 11.43
C TRP A 469 30.44 -4.51 12.92
N GLY A 470 29.95 -5.68 13.32
CA GLY A 470 29.95 -6.13 14.73
C GLY A 470 28.68 -5.81 15.51
N ALA A 471 27.62 -5.33 14.87
CA ALA A 471 26.31 -5.23 15.51
C ALA A 471 25.82 -6.64 15.92
N ARG A 472 25.11 -6.72 17.04
CA ARG A 472 24.50 -7.98 17.49
C ARG A 472 23.12 -8.16 16.88
N VAL A 473 22.70 -9.41 16.71
CA VAL A 473 21.33 -9.71 16.28
C VAL A 473 20.32 -9.07 17.26
N ALA A 474 20.65 -9.06 18.56
CA ALA A 474 19.84 -8.42 19.59
C ALA A 474 19.62 -6.92 19.35
N ASN A 475 20.63 -6.19 18.87
CA ASN A 475 20.50 -4.77 18.54
C ASN A 475 19.59 -4.56 17.31
N LEU A 476 19.67 -5.47 16.32
CA LEU A 476 18.81 -5.41 15.14
C LEU A 476 17.35 -5.74 15.48
N THR A 477 17.12 -6.72 16.35
CA THR A 477 15.77 -7.02 16.84
C THR A 477 15.20 -5.86 17.64
N GLU A 478 16.02 -5.15 18.41
CA GLU A 478 15.61 -3.95 19.14
C GLU A 478 15.19 -2.82 18.21
N ILE A 479 16.03 -2.50 17.20
CA ILE A 479 15.70 -1.51 16.18
C ILE A 479 14.41 -1.92 15.44
N TRP A 480 14.25 -3.23 15.17
CA TRP A 480 13.05 -3.75 14.51
C TRP A 480 11.80 -3.62 15.37
N THR A 481 11.89 -3.90 16.70
CA THR A 481 10.78 -3.69 17.63
C THR A 481 10.42 -2.20 17.71
N GLN A 482 11.40 -1.32 17.91
CA GLN A 482 11.16 0.13 17.90
C GLN A 482 10.56 0.62 16.58
N PHE A 483 10.98 0.04 15.45
CA PHE A 483 10.41 0.36 14.15
C PHE A 483 8.96 -0.13 14.02
N LYS A 484 8.62 -1.27 14.61
CA LYS A 484 7.24 -1.79 14.65
C LYS A 484 6.34 -1.00 15.59
N ASP A 485 6.84 -0.73 16.79
CA ASP A 485 6.07 -0.09 17.84
C ASP A 485 5.83 1.39 17.59
N GLY A 486 6.70 2.02 16.79
CA GLY A 486 6.55 3.40 16.35
C GLY A 486 6.79 4.45 17.44
N ILE A 487 6.42 5.70 17.12
CA ILE A 487 6.55 6.85 18.01
C ILE A 487 5.14 7.27 18.45
N SER A 488 4.95 7.45 19.75
CA SER A 488 3.69 7.97 20.29
C SER A 488 3.63 9.49 20.10
N ILE A 489 2.70 9.95 19.28
CA ILE A 489 2.43 11.37 19.04
C ILE A 489 0.96 11.65 19.39
N GLY A 490 0.72 12.48 20.40
CA GLY A 490 -0.64 12.88 20.78
C GLY A 490 -1.55 11.73 21.23
N GLY A 491 -0.98 10.67 21.84
CA GLY A 491 -1.75 9.49 22.29
C GLY A 491 -2.00 8.44 21.22
N THR A 492 -1.56 8.67 19.98
CA THR A 492 -1.60 7.69 18.89
C THR A 492 -0.18 7.21 18.60
N GLN A 493 0.02 5.90 18.56
CA GLN A 493 1.28 5.30 18.12
C GLN A 493 1.29 5.27 16.60
N ILE A 494 2.30 5.89 16.00
CA ILE A 494 2.50 5.88 14.54
C ILE A 494 3.81 5.15 14.28
N SER A 495 3.73 3.99 13.66
CA SER A 495 4.88 3.20 13.28
C SER A 495 5.19 3.34 11.78
N PRO A 496 6.46 3.20 11.38
CA PRO A 496 6.80 3.08 9.97
C PRO A 496 6.12 1.88 9.28
N LEU A 497 5.76 0.84 10.06
CA LEU A 497 5.01 -0.30 9.55
C LEU A 497 3.56 0.09 9.19
N ASP A 498 2.92 0.96 10.00
CA ASP A 498 1.59 1.51 9.69
C ASP A 498 1.63 2.32 8.41
N PHE A 499 2.71 3.11 8.20
CA PHE A 499 2.93 3.82 6.94
C PHE A 499 3.09 2.86 5.75
N MET A 500 3.85 1.76 5.91
CA MET A 500 3.97 0.74 4.86
C MET A 500 2.63 0.06 4.59
N THR A 501 1.84 -0.22 5.63
CA THR A 501 0.48 -0.77 5.51
C THR A 501 -0.43 0.20 4.76
N PHE A 502 -0.37 1.50 5.09
CA PHE A 502 -1.06 2.56 4.35
C PHE A 502 -0.70 2.53 2.85
N VAL A 503 0.60 2.59 2.53
CA VAL A 503 1.07 2.59 1.14
C VAL A 503 0.63 1.32 0.41
N MET A 504 0.69 0.16 1.06
CA MET A 504 0.28 -1.12 0.47
C MET A 504 -1.21 -1.14 0.17
N VAL A 505 -2.06 -0.81 1.16
CA VAL A 505 -3.52 -0.79 1.01
C VAL A 505 -3.94 0.25 -0.03
N PHE A 506 -3.33 1.45 0.02
CA PHE A 506 -3.60 2.49 -0.98
C PHE A 506 -3.22 2.05 -2.40
N THR A 507 -2.05 1.44 -2.57
CA THR A 507 -1.58 0.96 -3.87
C THR A 507 -2.49 -0.12 -4.45
N ILE A 508 -2.94 -1.05 -3.61
CA ILE A 508 -3.90 -2.10 -4.00
C ILE A 508 -5.24 -1.47 -4.41
N GLY A 509 -5.78 -0.56 -3.58
CA GLY A 509 -7.04 0.14 -3.84
C GLY A 509 -6.99 1.01 -5.09
N TYR A 510 -5.89 1.75 -5.27
CA TYR A 510 -5.64 2.54 -6.48
C TYR A 510 -5.53 1.66 -7.73
N GLY A 511 -4.79 0.55 -7.62
CA GLY A 511 -4.68 -0.44 -8.70
C GLY A 511 -6.02 -1.04 -9.10
N ALA A 512 -6.83 -1.45 -8.10
CA ALA A 512 -8.19 -1.94 -8.33
C ALA A 512 -9.07 -0.89 -9.02
N THR A 513 -9.02 0.37 -8.57
CA THR A 513 -9.73 1.49 -9.18
C THR A 513 -9.34 1.67 -10.65
N ARG A 514 -8.04 1.63 -10.97
CA ARG A 514 -7.53 1.74 -12.33
C ARG A 514 -7.94 0.57 -13.21
N LEU A 515 -7.95 -0.65 -12.66
CA LEU A 515 -8.44 -1.83 -13.39
C LEU A 515 -9.92 -1.70 -13.75
N ILE A 516 -10.76 -1.27 -12.80
CA ILE A 516 -12.19 -1.05 -13.04
C ILE A 516 -12.41 0.07 -14.05
N GLN A 517 -11.70 1.21 -13.93
CA GLN A 517 -11.76 2.30 -14.93
C GLN A 517 -11.40 1.80 -16.34
N SER A 518 -10.35 0.99 -16.45
CA SER A 518 -9.91 0.42 -17.71
C SER A 518 -10.96 -0.54 -18.30
N ALA A 519 -11.58 -1.38 -17.47
CA ALA A 519 -12.65 -2.27 -17.88
C ALA A 519 -13.91 -1.51 -18.31
N LEU A 520 -14.30 -0.47 -17.55
CA LEU A 520 -15.41 0.42 -17.91
C LEU A 520 -15.15 1.08 -19.28
N LYS A 521 -14.00 1.71 -19.45
CA LYS A 521 -13.64 2.43 -20.69
C LYS A 521 -13.47 1.51 -21.90
N GLY A 522 -12.88 0.31 -21.70
CA GLY A 522 -12.54 -0.59 -22.79
C GLY A 522 -13.63 -1.60 -23.15
N THR A 523 -14.48 -2.01 -22.18
CA THR A 523 -15.38 -3.14 -22.38
C THR A 523 -16.86 -2.79 -22.18
N VAL A 524 -17.20 -2.00 -21.18
CA VAL A 524 -18.60 -1.76 -20.81
C VAL A 524 -19.19 -0.56 -21.53
N LEU A 525 -18.57 0.61 -21.39
CA LEU A 525 -19.10 1.87 -21.93
C LEU A 525 -19.19 1.91 -23.46
N PRO A 526 -18.26 1.34 -24.23
CA PRO A 526 -18.40 1.31 -25.71
C PRO A 526 -19.62 0.52 -26.19
N LYS A 527 -20.20 -0.34 -25.38
CA LYS A 527 -21.43 -1.09 -25.69
C LYS A 527 -22.71 -0.34 -25.35
N THR A 528 -22.59 0.83 -24.73
CA THR A 528 -23.73 1.69 -24.38
C THR A 528 -23.97 2.73 -25.48
N LYS A 529 -25.18 3.30 -25.52
CA LYS A 529 -25.53 4.38 -26.45
C LYS A 529 -25.13 5.77 -25.93
N LEU A 530 -24.22 5.84 -24.94
CA LEU A 530 -23.76 7.08 -24.34
C LEU A 530 -22.75 7.78 -25.27
N ASP A 531 -22.82 9.10 -25.34
CA ASP A 531 -21.84 9.91 -26.01
C ASP A 531 -20.47 9.87 -25.31
N LEU A 532 -19.40 10.23 -26.00
CA LEU A 532 -18.03 10.21 -25.48
C LEU A 532 -17.86 11.10 -24.25
N GLY A 533 -18.62 12.20 -24.15
CA GLY A 533 -18.60 13.10 -22.99
C GLY A 533 -19.12 12.40 -21.73
N ALA A 534 -20.30 11.77 -21.84
CA ALA A 534 -20.88 11.00 -20.74
C ALA A 534 -20.02 9.80 -20.32
N GLN A 535 -19.42 9.08 -21.29
CA GLN A 535 -18.50 7.98 -20.99
C GLN A 535 -17.30 8.47 -20.19
N ASN A 536 -16.67 9.57 -20.59
CA ASN A 536 -15.52 10.13 -19.87
C ASN A 536 -15.91 10.63 -18.47
N ALA A 537 -17.10 11.24 -18.32
CA ALA A 537 -17.60 11.69 -17.03
C ALA A 537 -17.79 10.53 -16.05
N ILE A 538 -18.36 9.41 -16.51
CA ILE A 538 -18.56 8.20 -15.71
C ILE A 538 -17.21 7.60 -15.27
N VAL A 539 -16.25 7.46 -16.20
CA VAL A 539 -14.91 6.91 -15.89
C VAL A 539 -14.19 7.81 -14.89
N SER A 540 -14.25 9.13 -15.05
CA SER A 540 -13.60 10.09 -14.14
C SER A 540 -14.27 10.09 -12.76
N GLY A 541 -15.60 10.11 -12.72
CA GLY A 541 -16.37 10.04 -11.46
C GLY A 541 -16.05 8.78 -10.68
N PHE A 542 -16.02 7.62 -11.35
CA PHE A 542 -15.63 6.35 -10.72
C PHE A 542 -14.19 6.38 -10.20
N GLY A 543 -13.29 7.05 -10.93
CA GLY A 543 -11.91 7.25 -10.51
C GLY A 543 -11.79 8.07 -9.21
N TYR A 544 -12.51 9.20 -9.13
CA TYR A 544 -12.47 10.04 -7.92
C TYR A 544 -13.02 9.31 -6.69
N VAL A 545 -14.17 8.64 -6.84
CA VAL A 545 -14.77 7.85 -5.76
C VAL A 545 -13.86 6.70 -5.34
N GLY A 546 -13.30 5.97 -6.32
CA GLY A 546 -12.42 4.83 -6.05
C GLY A 546 -11.12 5.23 -5.35
N VAL A 547 -10.47 6.33 -5.77
CA VAL A 547 -9.25 6.84 -5.11
C VAL A 547 -9.57 7.34 -3.70
N PHE A 548 -10.72 8.01 -3.51
CA PHE A 548 -11.17 8.44 -2.18
C PHE A 548 -11.38 7.25 -1.23
N LEU A 549 -12.09 6.21 -1.69
CA LEU A 549 -12.31 5.00 -0.91
C LEU A 549 -11.01 4.25 -0.62
N ALA A 550 -10.08 4.20 -1.58
CA ALA A 550 -8.76 3.62 -1.38
C ALA A 550 -7.96 4.38 -0.31
N ALA A 551 -8.02 5.72 -0.32
CA ALA A 551 -7.37 6.55 0.69
C ALA A 551 -8.00 6.35 2.08
N MET A 552 -9.32 6.31 2.18
CA MET A 552 -10.03 6.06 3.43
C MET A 552 -9.71 4.67 4.01
N ALA A 553 -9.72 3.63 3.17
CA ALA A 553 -9.35 2.28 3.59
C ALA A 553 -7.88 2.21 4.05
N ALA A 554 -6.98 2.90 3.35
CA ALA A 554 -5.56 2.97 3.72
C ALA A 554 -5.35 3.68 5.07
N ILE A 555 -6.01 4.81 5.31
CA ILE A 555 -5.93 5.53 6.60
C ILE A 555 -6.54 4.67 7.72
N SER A 556 -7.72 4.08 7.49
CA SER A 556 -8.36 3.19 8.47
C SER A 556 -7.49 1.98 8.85
N SER A 557 -6.72 1.45 7.89
CA SER A 557 -5.83 0.30 8.13
C SER A 557 -4.63 0.62 9.04
N THR A 558 -4.32 1.90 9.25
CA THR A 558 -3.25 2.35 10.16
C THR A 558 -3.70 2.57 11.61
N GLY A 559 -4.98 2.30 11.92
CA GLY A 559 -5.53 2.50 13.26
C GLY A 559 -5.76 3.97 13.64
N LEU A 560 -5.62 4.91 12.69
CA LEU A 560 -5.95 6.31 12.92
C LEU A 560 -7.47 6.48 13.08
N ASP A 561 -7.86 7.25 14.10
CA ASP A 561 -9.27 7.56 14.34
C ASP A 561 -9.81 8.52 13.27
N LEU A 562 -10.74 8.02 12.48
CA LEU A 562 -11.42 8.78 11.42
C LEU A 562 -12.72 9.46 11.89
N SER A 563 -13.04 9.41 13.18
CA SER A 563 -14.31 9.93 13.71
C SER A 563 -14.53 11.42 13.38
N SER A 564 -13.49 12.24 13.50
CA SER A 564 -13.55 13.66 13.12
C SER A 564 -13.78 13.85 11.61
N LEU A 565 -13.13 13.02 10.79
CA LEU A 565 -13.30 13.05 9.34
C LEU A 565 -14.70 12.58 8.93
N ALA A 566 -15.27 11.60 9.65
CA ALA A 566 -16.64 11.11 9.43
C ALA A 566 -17.68 12.22 9.70
N ILE A 567 -17.47 13.05 10.74
CA ILE A 567 -18.34 14.20 11.03
C ILE A 567 -18.28 15.21 9.87
N VAL A 568 -17.08 15.54 9.39
CA VAL A 568 -16.91 16.47 8.25
C VAL A 568 -17.50 15.89 6.97
N ALA A 569 -17.27 14.59 6.70
CA ALA A 569 -17.86 13.90 5.56
C ALA A 569 -19.38 13.84 5.65
N GLY A 570 -19.96 13.67 6.84
CA GLY A 570 -21.39 13.74 7.10
C GLY A 570 -21.96 15.12 6.76
N ALA A 571 -21.34 16.20 7.27
CA ALA A 571 -21.75 17.57 6.95
C ALA A 571 -21.65 17.88 5.45
N LEU A 572 -20.56 17.45 4.81
CA LEU A 572 -20.38 17.58 3.35
C LEU A 572 -21.43 16.81 2.56
N SER A 573 -21.77 15.59 3.01
CA SER A 573 -22.81 14.75 2.36
C SER A 573 -24.19 15.42 2.41
N VAL A 574 -24.51 16.07 3.54
CA VAL A 574 -25.75 16.86 3.67
C VAL A 574 -25.72 18.05 2.71
N GLY A 575 -24.59 18.78 2.62
CA GLY A 575 -24.44 19.90 1.69
C GLY A 575 -24.55 19.46 0.21
N ILE A 576 -23.91 18.35 -0.16
CA ILE A 576 -24.05 17.76 -1.50
C ILE A 576 -25.49 17.29 -1.74
N GLY A 577 -26.13 16.69 -0.75
CA GLY A 577 -27.53 16.26 -0.82
C GLY A 577 -28.48 17.42 -1.16
N PHE A 578 -28.34 18.56 -0.49
CA PHE A 578 -29.09 19.77 -0.81
C PHE A 578 -28.75 20.32 -2.21
N GLY A 579 -27.48 20.31 -2.61
CA GLY A 579 -27.06 20.74 -3.94
C GLY A 579 -27.61 19.86 -5.08
N LEU A 580 -27.82 18.56 -4.83
CA LEU A 580 -28.35 17.60 -5.80
C LEU A 580 -29.86 17.42 -5.72
N GLN A 581 -30.55 18.04 -4.75
CA GLN A 581 -31.98 17.85 -4.49
C GLN A 581 -32.84 18.01 -5.76
N ASN A 582 -32.62 19.08 -6.52
CA ASN A 582 -33.37 19.34 -7.75
C ASN A 582 -33.10 18.30 -8.85
N ILE A 583 -31.89 17.79 -8.92
CA ILE A 583 -31.53 16.78 -9.93
C ILE A 583 -32.22 15.45 -9.59
N VAL A 584 -32.17 15.05 -8.32
CA VAL A 584 -32.81 13.82 -7.83
C VAL A 584 -34.35 13.93 -7.96
N SER A 585 -34.95 15.09 -7.59
CA SER A 585 -36.39 15.34 -7.73
C SER A 585 -36.83 15.16 -9.18
N ASN A 586 -36.12 15.77 -10.12
CA ASN A 586 -36.44 15.65 -11.55
C ASN A 586 -36.28 14.23 -12.08
N PHE A 587 -35.26 13.52 -11.61
CA PHE A 587 -35.03 12.13 -11.98
C PHE A 587 -36.17 11.22 -11.48
N VAL A 588 -36.52 11.33 -10.21
CA VAL A 588 -37.62 10.55 -9.63
C VAL A 588 -38.95 10.87 -10.29
N SER A 589 -39.23 12.18 -10.54
CA SER A 589 -40.44 12.61 -11.26
C SER A 589 -40.45 12.05 -12.70
N GLY A 590 -39.31 11.96 -13.38
CA GLY A 590 -39.20 11.33 -14.70
C GLY A 590 -39.59 9.84 -14.66
N ILE A 591 -39.18 9.12 -13.64
CA ILE A 591 -39.55 7.71 -13.44
C ILE A 591 -41.06 7.60 -13.19
N ILE A 592 -41.64 8.48 -12.34
CA ILE A 592 -43.10 8.53 -12.04
C ILE A 592 -43.88 8.77 -13.31
N LEU A 593 -43.48 9.75 -14.13
CA LEU A 593 -44.12 10.06 -15.42
C LEU A 593 -44.12 8.84 -16.37
N LEU A 594 -43.04 8.08 -16.41
CA LEU A 594 -42.91 6.89 -17.29
C LEU A 594 -43.76 5.70 -16.77
N ILE A 595 -43.91 5.56 -15.44
CA ILE A 595 -44.68 4.47 -14.83
C ILE A 595 -46.17 4.77 -14.80
N GLU A 596 -46.58 5.92 -14.23
CA GLU A 596 -47.96 6.28 -14.02
C GLU A 596 -48.60 6.89 -15.29
N ARG A 597 -47.80 7.46 -16.16
CA ARG A 597 -48.21 8.06 -17.43
C ARG A 597 -49.38 9.06 -17.32
N PRO A 598 -49.33 10.04 -16.41
CA PRO A 598 -50.30 11.11 -16.41
C PRO A 598 -50.23 11.95 -17.68
N VAL A 599 -49.05 11.97 -18.30
CA VAL A 599 -48.73 12.59 -19.58
C VAL A 599 -48.01 11.57 -20.41
N SER A 600 -48.34 11.41 -21.69
CA SER A 600 -47.73 10.48 -22.61
C SER A 600 -47.20 11.23 -23.83
N GLN A 601 -46.22 10.61 -24.52
CA GLN A 601 -45.75 11.15 -25.81
C GLN A 601 -46.91 11.24 -26.81
N GLY A 602 -47.06 12.39 -27.45
CA GLY A 602 -48.13 12.69 -28.38
C GLY A 602 -49.32 13.41 -27.73
N ASP A 603 -49.43 13.48 -26.40
CA ASP A 603 -50.49 14.21 -25.75
C ASP A 603 -50.36 15.72 -25.95
N TRP A 604 -51.47 16.38 -26.16
CA TRP A 604 -51.57 17.84 -26.09
C TRP A 604 -51.80 18.27 -24.64
N ILE A 605 -50.80 18.94 -24.11
CA ILE A 605 -50.84 19.43 -22.73
C ILE A 605 -50.65 20.93 -22.64
N GLU A 606 -51.15 21.46 -21.51
CA GLU A 606 -50.90 22.84 -21.10
C GLU A 606 -50.25 22.81 -19.71
N VAL A 607 -49.12 23.48 -19.56
CA VAL A 607 -48.37 23.60 -18.30
C VAL A 607 -47.70 24.97 -18.25
N GLY A 608 -47.87 25.69 -17.13
CA GLY A 608 -47.29 27.02 -16.94
C GLY A 608 -47.67 28.02 -18.04
N GLY A 609 -48.90 27.93 -18.59
CA GLY A 609 -49.40 28.78 -19.67
C GLY A 609 -48.79 28.50 -21.05
N LYS A 610 -48.06 27.40 -21.19
CA LYS A 610 -47.52 26.92 -22.48
C LYS A 610 -48.32 25.72 -22.95
N MET A 611 -48.79 25.74 -24.19
CA MET A 611 -49.55 24.66 -24.83
C MET A 611 -48.74 24.01 -25.93
N GLY A 612 -48.79 22.69 -26.03
CA GLY A 612 -48.11 21.98 -27.12
C GLY A 612 -48.20 20.47 -26.99
N TYR A 613 -47.62 19.78 -27.97
CA TYR A 613 -47.58 18.32 -27.98
C TYR A 613 -46.30 17.81 -27.31
N VAL A 614 -46.45 16.82 -26.46
CA VAL A 614 -45.32 16.11 -25.82
C VAL A 614 -44.54 15.34 -26.87
N ARG A 615 -43.29 15.70 -27.10
CA ARG A 615 -42.40 15.04 -28.09
C ARG A 615 -41.55 13.98 -27.47
N ASP A 616 -40.99 14.24 -26.28
CA ASP A 616 -40.09 13.30 -25.60
C ASP A 616 -40.15 13.51 -24.08
N ILE A 617 -40.09 12.40 -23.35
CA ILE A 617 -40.00 12.40 -21.89
C ILE A 617 -38.61 11.81 -21.58
N SER A 618 -37.66 12.67 -21.28
CA SER A 618 -36.32 12.32 -20.92
C SER A 618 -36.17 12.12 -19.39
N VAL A 619 -35.02 11.68 -18.93
CA VAL A 619 -34.73 11.33 -17.51
C VAL A 619 -35.05 12.48 -16.54
N ARG A 620 -34.77 13.73 -16.91
CA ARG A 620 -34.94 14.90 -16.03
C ARG A 620 -35.93 15.95 -16.52
N SER A 621 -36.32 15.88 -17.78
CA SER A 621 -37.13 16.91 -18.43
C SER A 621 -37.98 16.32 -19.53
N THR A 622 -39.15 16.91 -19.74
CA THR A 622 -40.04 16.61 -20.82
C THR A 622 -39.98 17.74 -21.86
N ARG A 623 -39.91 17.40 -23.13
CA ARG A 623 -39.91 18.35 -24.26
C ARG A 623 -41.33 18.39 -24.85
N ILE A 624 -41.90 19.60 -24.89
CA ILE A 624 -43.14 19.87 -25.62
C ILE A 624 -42.84 20.77 -26.83
N GLU A 625 -43.45 20.48 -27.95
CA GLU A 625 -43.44 21.34 -29.12
C GLU A 625 -44.75 22.16 -29.14
N THR A 626 -44.60 23.47 -29.06
CA THR A 626 -45.72 24.39 -29.10
C THR A 626 -46.30 24.48 -30.50
N PHE A 627 -47.47 25.09 -30.62
CA PHE A 627 -48.12 25.37 -31.95
C PHE A 627 -47.30 26.30 -32.81
N ASP A 628 -46.44 27.13 -32.21
CA ASP A 628 -45.50 28.03 -32.91
C ASP A 628 -44.20 27.31 -33.32
N ARG A 629 -44.14 25.97 -33.25
CA ARG A 629 -42.98 25.14 -33.56
C ARG A 629 -41.72 25.39 -32.68
N THR A 630 -41.95 25.88 -31.48
CA THR A 630 -40.87 26.06 -30.50
C THR A 630 -40.78 24.89 -29.53
N ASP A 631 -39.60 24.43 -29.21
CA ASP A 631 -39.37 23.41 -28.16
C ASP A 631 -39.31 24.08 -26.78
N VAL A 632 -40.20 23.67 -25.90
CA VAL A 632 -40.19 24.06 -24.48
C VAL A 632 -39.75 22.86 -23.66
N ILE A 633 -38.67 23.03 -22.87
CA ILE A 633 -38.14 22.01 -22.02
C ILE A 633 -38.62 22.26 -20.61
N ILE A 634 -39.41 21.35 -20.09
CA ILE A 634 -40.04 21.45 -18.77
C ILE A 634 -39.37 20.45 -17.82
N PRO A 635 -38.89 20.87 -16.64
CA PRO A 635 -38.41 19.95 -15.61
C PRO A 635 -39.50 18.92 -15.25
N ASN A 636 -39.14 17.65 -15.11
CA ASN A 636 -40.16 16.61 -14.79
C ASN A 636 -40.85 16.84 -13.45
N ALA A 637 -40.13 17.45 -12.50
CA ALA A 637 -40.73 17.80 -11.20
C ALA A 637 -41.94 18.74 -11.34
N ASP A 638 -41.92 19.68 -12.31
CA ASP A 638 -43.03 20.62 -12.53
C ASP A 638 -44.25 19.91 -13.09
N LEU A 639 -44.08 18.85 -13.86
CA LEU A 639 -45.21 18.04 -14.39
C LEU A 639 -45.83 17.10 -13.35
N VAL A 640 -45.08 16.71 -12.31
CA VAL A 640 -45.54 15.83 -11.24
C VAL A 640 -46.16 16.63 -10.08
N SER A 641 -45.50 17.74 -9.71
CA SER A 641 -45.94 18.56 -8.56
C SER A 641 -46.85 19.73 -8.96
N GLY A 642 -46.79 20.16 -10.23
CA GLY A 642 -47.59 21.26 -10.76
C GLY A 642 -48.96 20.81 -11.30
N VAL A 643 -49.79 21.81 -11.68
CA VAL A 643 -51.03 21.54 -12.37
C VAL A 643 -50.78 21.42 -13.87
N VAL A 644 -51.16 20.30 -14.43
CA VAL A 644 -51.06 20.02 -15.88
C VAL A 644 -52.43 19.74 -16.43
N THR A 645 -52.84 20.48 -17.44
CA THR A 645 -54.04 20.17 -18.21
C THR A 645 -53.69 19.31 -19.40
N ASN A 646 -54.19 18.08 -19.42
CA ASN A 646 -54.03 17.17 -20.56
C ASN A 646 -55.33 17.11 -21.37
N TRP A 647 -55.27 17.65 -22.60
CA TRP A 647 -56.43 17.78 -23.48
C TRP A 647 -56.78 16.47 -24.19
N THR A 648 -55.87 15.56 -24.32
CA THR A 648 -56.04 14.36 -25.16
C THR A 648 -55.79 13.03 -24.37
N ARG A 649 -55.76 13.06 -23.03
CA ARG A 649 -55.58 11.87 -22.23
C ARG A 649 -56.73 10.89 -22.38
N GLY A 650 -56.47 9.76 -22.99
CA GLY A 650 -57.44 8.66 -23.14
C GLY A 650 -58.45 8.86 -24.26
N ASN A 651 -58.82 10.09 -24.64
CA ASN A 651 -59.64 10.43 -25.81
C ASN A 651 -59.32 11.86 -26.27
N THR A 652 -59.86 12.22 -27.44
CA THR A 652 -59.66 13.54 -28.02
C THR A 652 -60.89 14.44 -27.85
N VAL A 653 -61.88 14.02 -27.09
CA VAL A 653 -63.12 14.77 -26.87
C VAL A 653 -62.83 15.98 -25.98
N GLY A 654 -63.18 17.16 -26.47
CA GLY A 654 -62.93 18.39 -25.74
C GLY A 654 -64.05 19.41 -25.88
N ARG A 655 -64.11 20.37 -24.98
CA ARG A 655 -65.13 21.41 -24.98
C ARG A 655 -64.63 22.66 -25.70
N LEU A 656 -65.35 23.07 -26.69
CA LEU A 656 -65.18 24.33 -27.39
C LEU A 656 -66.12 25.41 -26.79
N ILE A 657 -65.58 26.59 -26.52
CA ILE A 657 -66.33 27.78 -26.12
C ILE A 657 -66.11 28.89 -27.17
N VAL A 658 -67.19 29.39 -27.71
CA VAL A 658 -67.14 30.53 -28.69
C VAL A 658 -67.94 31.68 -28.07
N PRO A 659 -67.30 32.76 -27.63
CA PRO A 659 -67.95 33.95 -27.14
C PRO A 659 -68.50 34.76 -28.34
N VAL A 660 -69.71 35.30 -28.20
CA VAL A 660 -70.37 36.09 -29.23
C VAL A 660 -71.08 37.27 -28.57
N GLY A 661 -70.78 38.47 -29.05
CA GLY A 661 -71.47 39.71 -28.60
C GLY A 661 -72.46 40.29 -29.65
N VAL A 662 -73.65 40.66 -29.25
CA VAL A 662 -74.63 41.32 -30.11
C VAL A 662 -75.06 42.67 -29.55
N ALA A 663 -75.52 43.60 -30.38
CA ALA A 663 -75.93 44.93 -29.94
C ALA A 663 -77.11 44.91 -28.98
N TYR A 664 -77.12 45.84 -28.03
CA TYR A 664 -78.28 46.06 -27.14
C TYR A 664 -79.58 46.35 -27.96
N GLY A 665 -80.64 45.77 -27.55
CA GLY A 665 -81.94 45.83 -28.23
C GLY A 665 -82.18 44.68 -29.21
N THR A 666 -81.23 43.76 -29.41
CA THR A 666 -81.36 42.54 -30.22
C THR A 666 -82.22 41.52 -29.51
N ASP A 667 -83.15 40.83 -30.21
CA ASP A 667 -83.92 39.72 -29.65
C ASP A 667 -82.98 38.56 -29.26
N THR A 668 -82.84 38.42 -27.95
CA THR A 668 -81.94 37.44 -27.33
C THR A 668 -82.30 35.97 -27.62
N ARG A 669 -83.64 35.70 -27.75
CA ARG A 669 -84.13 34.36 -28.06
C ARG A 669 -83.88 33.97 -29.51
N LYS A 670 -84.02 34.93 -30.43
CA LYS A 670 -83.67 34.75 -31.84
C LYS A 670 -82.19 34.47 -32.01
N VAL A 671 -81.31 35.21 -31.28
CA VAL A 671 -79.83 34.98 -31.29
C VAL A 671 -79.48 33.61 -30.75
N GLU A 672 -80.09 33.23 -29.62
CA GLU A 672 -79.86 31.89 -29.02
C GLU A 672 -80.23 30.76 -29.99
N GLN A 673 -81.38 30.89 -30.70
CA GLN A 673 -81.79 29.89 -31.68
C GLN A 673 -80.83 29.80 -32.89
N ILE A 674 -80.37 30.93 -33.45
CA ILE A 674 -79.49 31.00 -34.57
C ILE A 674 -78.11 30.41 -34.19
N LEU A 675 -77.58 30.75 -33.03
CA LEU A 675 -76.30 30.24 -32.57
C LEU A 675 -76.37 28.72 -32.28
N ALA A 676 -77.52 28.22 -31.74
CA ALA A 676 -77.73 26.81 -31.54
C ALA A 676 -77.80 26.02 -32.88
N GLU A 677 -78.50 26.61 -33.90
CA GLU A 677 -78.59 26.03 -35.23
C GLU A 677 -77.21 25.94 -35.88
N ILE A 678 -76.39 27.03 -35.86
CA ILE A 678 -75.07 27.07 -36.36
C ILE A 678 -74.17 26.02 -35.70
N ALA A 679 -74.21 25.90 -34.38
CA ALA A 679 -73.41 24.94 -33.67
C ALA A 679 -73.89 23.50 -33.92
N SER A 680 -75.16 23.22 -34.03
CA SER A 680 -75.70 21.88 -34.30
C SER A 680 -75.35 21.38 -35.74
N ASN A 681 -75.11 22.28 -36.69
CA ASN A 681 -74.80 21.97 -38.06
C ASN A 681 -73.30 21.67 -38.28
N GLN A 682 -72.49 21.82 -37.26
CA GLN A 682 -71.06 21.50 -37.37
C GLN A 682 -70.80 19.99 -37.27
N SER A 683 -70.17 19.42 -38.27
CA SER A 683 -69.91 17.95 -38.34
C SER A 683 -68.96 17.43 -37.21
N MET A 684 -68.15 18.29 -36.66
CA MET A 684 -67.19 17.94 -35.60
C MET A 684 -67.75 18.12 -34.21
N ILE A 685 -68.98 18.62 -34.09
CA ILE A 685 -69.66 18.81 -32.78
C ILE A 685 -70.47 17.55 -32.47
N VAL A 686 -70.34 17.09 -31.19
CA VAL A 686 -71.14 15.98 -30.67
C VAL A 686 -72.59 16.49 -30.43
N LEU A 687 -73.57 15.73 -30.94
CA LEU A 687 -74.98 16.08 -30.79
C LEU A 687 -75.68 15.48 -29.54
N ASN A 688 -74.92 14.60 -28.84
CA ASN A 688 -75.39 14.03 -27.54
C ASN A 688 -74.24 14.04 -26.52
N PRO A 689 -74.24 15.01 -25.55
CA PRO A 689 -75.16 16.06 -25.36
C PRO A 689 -75.14 17.13 -26.47
N PRO A 690 -76.28 17.79 -26.78
CA PRO A 690 -76.32 18.81 -27.82
C PRO A 690 -75.56 20.09 -27.42
N PRO A 691 -75.02 20.87 -28.40
CA PRO A 691 -74.49 22.15 -28.09
C PRO A 691 -75.50 23.07 -27.38
N SER A 692 -75.00 23.84 -26.42
CA SER A 692 -75.81 24.78 -25.68
C SER A 692 -75.33 26.21 -25.91
N VAL A 693 -76.30 27.12 -26.02
CA VAL A 693 -76.03 28.57 -26.07
C VAL A 693 -76.42 29.16 -24.76
N VAL A 694 -75.56 29.90 -24.13
CA VAL A 694 -75.74 30.51 -22.85
C VAL A 694 -75.68 32.03 -23.00
N PHE A 695 -76.77 32.71 -22.63
CA PHE A 695 -76.71 34.15 -22.47
C PHE A 695 -75.96 34.47 -21.19
N GLN A 696 -74.69 34.96 -21.29
CA GLN A 696 -73.80 35.18 -20.15
C GLN A 696 -74.19 36.40 -19.33
N GLY A 697 -74.64 37.45 -20.01
CA GLY A 697 -75.06 38.68 -19.30
C GLY A 697 -75.00 39.93 -20.18
N PHE A 698 -75.05 41.06 -19.51
CA PHE A 698 -75.03 42.38 -20.10
C PHE A 698 -73.57 42.94 -20.03
N GLY A 699 -72.84 42.85 -21.12
CA GLY A 699 -71.45 43.35 -21.21
C GLY A 699 -71.39 44.87 -21.33
N ALA A 700 -70.21 45.45 -21.30
CA ALA A 700 -70.02 46.90 -21.40
C ALA A 700 -70.49 47.46 -22.73
N ASP A 701 -70.35 46.69 -23.85
CA ASP A 701 -70.65 47.11 -25.20
C ASP A 701 -71.69 46.20 -25.91
N SER A 702 -71.97 45.01 -25.35
CA SER A 702 -72.69 43.94 -26.02
C SER A 702 -73.57 43.15 -25.04
N LEU A 703 -74.59 42.44 -25.58
CA LEU A 703 -75.22 41.32 -24.95
C LEU A 703 -74.34 40.08 -25.23
N ASP A 704 -73.82 39.50 -24.14
CA ASP A 704 -72.74 38.47 -24.28
C ASP A 704 -73.39 37.06 -24.24
N PHE A 705 -73.06 36.28 -25.29
CA PHE A 705 -73.44 34.88 -25.44
C PHE A 705 -72.18 34.00 -25.54
N GLU A 706 -72.37 32.76 -25.12
CA GLU A 706 -71.33 31.71 -25.38
C GLU A 706 -72.01 30.49 -26.02
N ILE A 707 -71.43 30.03 -27.13
CA ILE A 707 -71.69 28.69 -27.64
C ILE A 707 -70.81 27.73 -26.86
N ARG A 708 -71.35 26.74 -26.22
CA ARG A 708 -70.64 25.65 -25.54
C ARG A 708 -70.96 24.35 -26.23
N ALA A 709 -69.97 23.82 -26.92
CA ALA A 709 -70.07 22.60 -27.70
C ALA A 709 -69.00 21.60 -27.34
N ILE A 710 -69.28 20.31 -27.46
CA ILE A 710 -68.29 19.24 -27.29
C ILE A 710 -67.84 18.81 -28.68
N LEU A 711 -66.54 18.80 -28.89
CA LEU A 711 -65.93 18.34 -30.14
C LEU A 711 -65.61 16.84 -30.06
N HIS A 712 -65.76 16.12 -31.15
CA HIS A 712 -65.27 14.77 -31.30
C HIS A 712 -63.74 14.71 -31.20
N ASP A 713 -63.08 15.76 -31.69
CA ASP A 713 -61.64 15.88 -31.62
C ASP A 713 -61.22 17.31 -31.35
N VAL A 714 -60.61 17.52 -30.17
CA VAL A 714 -60.15 18.83 -29.68
C VAL A 714 -59.03 19.43 -30.56
N ASN A 715 -58.31 18.60 -31.30
CA ASN A 715 -57.26 19.08 -32.22
C ASN A 715 -57.81 20.01 -33.32
N TYR A 716 -59.12 19.93 -33.65
CA TYR A 716 -59.78 20.78 -34.62
C TYR A 716 -60.45 22.03 -33.99
N MET A 717 -60.23 22.25 -32.65
CA MET A 717 -60.87 23.33 -31.93
C MET A 717 -60.78 24.70 -32.65
N ASN A 718 -59.57 25.07 -33.09
CA ASN A 718 -59.37 26.35 -33.73
C ASN A 718 -60.02 26.45 -35.16
N VAL A 719 -60.01 25.33 -35.87
CA VAL A 719 -60.66 25.26 -37.19
C VAL A 719 -62.19 25.38 -37.06
N VAL A 720 -62.77 24.62 -36.17
CA VAL A 720 -64.21 24.64 -35.88
C VAL A 720 -64.65 25.99 -35.32
N LYS A 721 -63.85 26.58 -34.41
CA LYS A 721 -64.07 27.94 -33.92
C LYS A 721 -64.09 28.97 -35.02
N SER A 722 -63.12 28.91 -35.91
CA SER A 722 -63.07 29.84 -37.09
C SER A 722 -64.26 29.66 -38.00
N GLU A 723 -64.68 28.44 -38.31
CA GLU A 723 -65.81 28.12 -39.14
C GLU A 723 -67.12 28.61 -38.51
N ILE A 724 -67.33 28.37 -37.21
CA ILE A 724 -68.51 28.90 -36.48
C ILE A 724 -68.53 30.42 -36.55
N ASN A 725 -67.38 31.10 -36.36
CA ASN A 725 -67.32 32.56 -36.44
C ASN A 725 -67.67 33.08 -37.82
N HIS A 726 -67.25 32.41 -38.89
CA HIS A 726 -67.63 32.77 -40.27
C HIS A 726 -69.11 32.59 -40.46
N GLN A 727 -69.71 31.50 -40.07
CA GLN A 727 -71.14 31.25 -40.17
C GLN A 727 -71.96 32.23 -39.33
N ILE A 728 -71.52 32.61 -38.14
CA ILE A 728 -72.14 33.65 -37.29
C ILE A 728 -72.12 34.99 -38.06
N ALA A 729 -70.98 35.39 -38.60
CA ALA A 729 -70.87 36.64 -39.31
C ALA A 729 -71.79 36.69 -40.49
N GLU A 730 -71.87 35.63 -41.35
CA GLU A 730 -72.79 35.54 -42.49
C GLU A 730 -74.25 35.56 -42.06
N ARG A 731 -74.58 34.74 -41.07
CA ARG A 731 -76.01 34.62 -40.65
C ARG A 731 -76.48 35.88 -39.94
N PHE A 732 -75.61 36.54 -39.18
CA PHE A 732 -76.04 37.81 -38.52
C PHE A 732 -76.30 38.92 -39.55
N VAL A 733 -75.54 39.00 -40.63
CA VAL A 733 -75.80 39.90 -41.70
C VAL A 733 -77.17 39.60 -42.36
N GLN A 734 -77.50 38.33 -42.65
CA GLN A 734 -78.75 37.90 -43.26
C GLN A 734 -79.96 38.21 -42.38
N GLU A 735 -79.81 38.03 -41.02
CA GLU A 735 -80.89 38.22 -40.08
C GLU A 735 -80.97 39.62 -39.46
N GLY A 736 -80.08 40.54 -39.96
CA GLY A 736 -80.07 41.93 -39.48
C GLY A 736 -79.62 42.10 -38.01
N ILE A 737 -78.80 41.15 -37.49
CA ILE A 737 -78.21 41.18 -36.14
C ILE A 737 -76.95 41.98 -36.20
N GLU A 738 -76.85 43.04 -35.42
CA GLU A 738 -75.68 43.88 -35.36
C GLU A 738 -74.69 43.39 -34.34
N ILE A 739 -73.37 43.33 -34.77
CA ILE A 739 -72.28 43.15 -33.85
C ILE A 739 -71.77 44.54 -33.45
N PRO A 740 -71.87 44.92 -32.18
CA PRO A 740 -71.68 46.30 -31.76
C PRO A 740 -70.16 46.68 -31.82
N PHE A 741 -70.00 47.95 -32.11
CA PHE A 741 -68.68 48.59 -31.87
C PHE A 741 -68.65 48.98 -30.38
N ALA A 742 -67.40 49.27 -29.91
CA ALA A 742 -67.19 49.74 -28.55
C ALA A 742 -68.06 51.00 -28.30
N GLN A 743 -68.84 50.92 -27.28
CA GLN A 743 -69.77 52.00 -26.86
C GLN A 743 -69.05 52.89 -25.85
N ARG A 744 -69.18 54.22 -26.06
CA ARG A 744 -68.65 55.21 -25.11
C ARG A 744 -69.58 56.38 -24.96
N ASP A 745 -69.98 56.60 -23.78
CA ASP A 745 -70.71 57.83 -23.44
C ASP A 745 -69.72 58.96 -23.29
N ILE A 746 -69.83 59.96 -24.14
CA ILE A 746 -68.95 61.13 -24.14
C ILE A 746 -69.72 62.29 -23.49
N TYR A 747 -69.31 62.69 -22.31
CA TYR A 747 -69.83 63.87 -21.67
C TYR A 747 -68.95 65.10 -21.98
N ILE A 748 -69.48 65.99 -22.85
CA ILE A 748 -68.70 67.18 -23.26
C ILE A 748 -69.07 68.31 -22.29
N LYS A 749 -68.15 68.70 -21.43
CA LYS A 749 -68.39 69.71 -20.39
C LYS A 749 -68.54 71.13 -20.95
N ASN A 750 -68.01 71.46 -22.11
CA ASN A 750 -67.98 72.81 -22.72
C ASN A 750 -68.76 72.84 -24.09
N ILE A 751 -69.88 72.21 -24.12
CA ILE A 751 -70.67 72.05 -25.38
C ILE A 751 -71.04 73.39 -26.00
N ASP A 752 -71.22 74.46 -25.23
CA ASP A 752 -71.54 75.74 -25.67
C ASP A 752 -70.43 76.50 -26.43
N GLU A 753 -69.18 76.11 -26.21
CA GLU A 753 -68.04 76.60 -26.96
C GLU A 753 -67.84 75.92 -28.33
N LEU A 754 -68.39 74.73 -28.52
CA LEU A 754 -68.38 73.97 -29.82
C LEU A 754 -69.49 74.34 -30.76
N LYS A 755 -70.46 75.11 -30.28
CA LYS A 755 -71.65 75.62 -31.07
C LYS A 755 -71.42 77.00 -31.71
N LYS A 756 -70.18 77.57 -31.67
CA LYS A 756 -69.81 78.77 -32.35
C LYS A 756 -69.19 78.49 -33.73
#